data_5222128a3d75d5fea5d9956bc4f5c64d
#
_entry.id   5222128a3d75d5fea5d9956bc4f5c64d
#
_cell.length_a   1.000
_cell.length_b   1.000
_cell.length_c   1.000
_cell.angle_alpha   90.00
_cell.angle_beta   90.00
_cell.angle_gamma   90.00
#
_symmetry.space_group_name_H-M   'P 1'
#
loop_
_entity.id
_entity.type
_entity.pdbx_description
1 polymer ?
#
loop_
_entity_poly.entity_id
_entity_poly.type
_entity_poly.pdbx_seq_one_letter_code
_entity_poly.pdbx_strand_id
1 'polypeptide(L)'
;MPELAELKKDMAVLKRKGFNLIKLQEHWMLDEPAEGRYDFSRYEELIAEAARLDLGVYLGLTCEQAPAWLYRKHADCRMVGRNGLPIAYEAPNTLPADGKPGPCFDHPGARADMLRFIRALVACLGRFENLVIWNTWQEIGYWAEGLVGDSVCFCPHTLAAYRDWLKQTHGDLDALNRTWNARYAEWIDILPNRAPGGVQPCGPDLSWKYFMENIQIGRVLKVRADAIRAADPLNRPVFAHKGGPVIGSSQDWTYARQQDFLGSSCYPAWGSGQPWDDVQQKKPIAQWDALRAELWNAVALQYDYIRSANPPGVPTWAAEFQGGPVSVGFHKGRIPQPADIRRWMLSAIGAGVSAISFWNTRAEIMPRETNGFGLLDSVGDSTARLDEAGRIGKALQRFPDLFGRPTRPPARVALLIDEDNFQFCSLYTPGGEHEAYSVRGWHRILWDAGIPVDFIDPRFLTADEMNGYAIIILPFLLAPSEHTVAALTAYVAQGGHVISDAAPGRNSPQGFCLRGEMHPAWMKLFGCVPEDFTLVREPDGPSRWSFPERTWGEYREACFLEGLGPCAEQKLRANLYVQSFKLKGGAPFLKINDQIAGVTHQTGKGTTWILGTFAGHNGTAHCDAASRKLIAGLLDRCGVRPEHTGALLLQKRVTPTAEAWCFTNPTAGLVEEAVDLKAWKQVEDLVGEPVQRKGQTVVLRVAPMDVRVLIVSG
;
A
#
# COMPACT_ATOMS: atom_id res chain seq x y z
N MET A 1 -26.53 -5.80 -16.97
CA MET A 1 -25.22 -5.53 -17.61
C MET A 1 -25.42 -4.61 -18.78
N PRO A 2 -24.47 -3.70 -19.09
CA PRO A 2 -24.59 -2.87 -20.30
C PRO A 2 -24.74 -3.74 -21.55
N GLU A 3 -25.46 -3.25 -22.55
CA GLU A 3 -25.63 -3.94 -23.80
C GLU A 3 -24.27 -4.10 -24.52
N LEU A 4 -24.06 -5.22 -25.19
CA LEU A 4 -22.80 -5.52 -25.88
C LEU A 4 -22.45 -4.45 -26.94
N ALA A 5 -23.45 -3.94 -27.64
CA ALA A 5 -23.29 -2.87 -28.62
C ALA A 5 -22.81 -1.56 -28.00
N GLU A 6 -23.25 -1.23 -26.78
CA GLU A 6 -22.80 -0.04 -26.04
C GLU A 6 -21.33 -0.18 -25.63
N LEU A 7 -20.94 -1.34 -25.09
CA LEU A 7 -19.55 -1.61 -24.73
C LEU A 7 -18.61 -1.49 -25.93
N LYS A 8 -18.99 -2.03 -27.10
CA LYS A 8 -18.21 -1.89 -28.33
C LYS A 8 -18.08 -0.44 -28.79
N LYS A 9 -19.17 0.35 -28.67
CA LYS A 9 -19.13 1.79 -28.94
C LYS A 9 -18.17 2.50 -28.01
N ASP A 10 -18.20 2.20 -26.72
CA ASP A 10 -17.31 2.79 -25.72
C ASP A 10 -15.85 2.44 -25.98
N MET A 11 -15.54 1.18 -26.33
CA MET A 11 -14.17 0.76 -26.70
C MET A 11 -13.64 1.58 -27.89
N ALA A 12 -14.47 1.81 -28.90
CA ALA A 12 -14.09 2.64 -30.04
C ALA A 12 -13.86 4.10 -29.65
N VAL A 13 -14.61 4.64 -28.69
CA VAL A 13 -14.37 5.99 -28.11
C VAL A 13 -13.03 6.01 -27.39
N LEU A 14 -12.75 5.06 -26.50
CA LEU A 14 -11.51 4.96 -25.76
C LEU A 14 -10.29 4.89 -26.68
N LYS A 15 -10.32 4.05 -27.71
CA LYS A 15 -9.22 3.96 -28.70
C LYS A 15 -8.96 5.31 -29.39
N ARG A 16 -10.01 5.99 -29.89
CA ARG A 16 -9.85 7.31 -30.52
C ARG A 16 -9.25 8.35 -29.57
N LYS A 17 -9.57 8.27 -28.28
CA LYS A 17 -9.03 9.17 -27.23
C LYS A 17 -7.57 8.86 -26.88
N GLY A 18 -7.06 7.65 -27.16
CA GLY A 18 -5.65 7.28 -26.98
C GLY A 18 -5.41 6.22 -25.90
N PHE A 19 -6.43 5.52 -25.49
CA PHE A 19 -6.28 4.32 -24.67
C PHE A 19 -5.77 3.16 -25.53
N ASN A 20 -4.93 2.32 -24.93
CA ASN A 20 -4.35 1.15 -25.58
C ASN A 20 -4.68 -0.18 -24.85
N LEU A 21 -5.37 -0.10 -23.71
CA LEU A 21 -5.72 -1.23 -22.87
C LEU A 21 -7.14 -1.05 -22.34
N ILE A 22 -7.89 -2.15 -22.23
CA ILE A 22 -9.16 -2.21 -21.52
C ILE A 22 -9.15 -3.29 -20.45
N LYS A 23 -9.88 -3.09 -19.37
CA LYS A 23 -10.17 -4.11 -18.35
C LYS A 23 -11.52 -4.77 -18.66
N LEU A 24 -11.56 -6.09 -18.63
CA LEU A 24 -12.78 -6.88 -18.54
C LEU A 24 -12.81 -7.60 -17.19
N GLN A 25 -13.99 -7.73 -16.62
CA GLN A 25 -14.19 -8.44 -15.35
C GLN A 25 -15.10 -9.63 -15.60
N GLU A 26 -14.60 -10.81 -15.26
CA GLU A 26 -15.32 -12.06 -15.30
C GLU A 26 -16.12 -12.28 -14.00
N HIS A 27 -17.22 -13.01 -14.06
CA HIS A 27 -18.08 -13.34 -12.93
C HIS A 27 -18.47 -14.82 -12.95
N TRP A 28 -17.78 -15.65 -12.16
CA TRP A 28 -18.00 -17.10 -12.13
C TRP A 28 -19.48 -17.50 -12.03
N MET A 29 -20.25 -16.80 -11.19
CA MET A 29 -21.69 -17.10 -11.02
C MET A 29 -22.54 -16.93 -12.27
N LEU A 30 -22.12 -16.06 -13.21
CA LEU A 30 -22.82 -15.82 -14.48
C LEU A 30 -22.32 -16.73 -15.57
N ASP A 31 -21.03 -17.02 -15.56
CA ASP A 31 -20.34 -17.71 -16.65
C ASP A 31 -20.42 -19.24 -16.51
N GLU A 32 -20.76 -19.75 -15.29
CA GLU A 32 -21.07 -21.17 -15.03
C GLU A 32 -22.38 -21.28 -14.24
N PRO A 33 -23.54 -20.93 -14.81
CA PRO A 33 -24.82 -20.93 -14.11
C PRO A 33 -25.28 -22.33 -13.67
N ALA A 34 -24.79 -23.38 -14.30
CA ALA A 34 -24.94 -24.77 -13.92
C ALA A 34 -23.60 -25.48 -14.05
N GLU A 35 -23.33 -26.47 -13.19
CA GLU A 35 -22.05 -27.16 -13.14
C GLU A 35 -21.61 -27.69 -14.53
N GLY A 36 -20.41 -27.30 -14.94
CA GLY A 36 -19.81 -27.69 -16.23
C GLY A 36 -20.43 -27.02 -17.47
N ARG A 37 -21.39 -26.11 -17.32
CA ARG A 37 -22.01 -25.37 -18.43
C ARG A 37 -21.45 -23.95 -18.46
N TYR A 38 -20.40 -23.77 -19.24
CA TYR A 38 -19.70 -22.50 -19.39
C TYR A 38 -20.28 -21.67 -20.54
N ASP A 39 -20.42 -20.36 -20.34
CA ASP A 39 -20.73 -19.40 -21.39
C ASP A 39 -19.77 -18.20 -21.32
N PHE A 40 -18.71 -18.25 -22.12
CA PHE A 40 -17.72 -17.20 -22.24
C PHE A 40 -17.91 -16.34 -23.50
N SER A 41 -19.01 -16.53 -24.25
CA SER A 41 -19.26 -15.91 -25.56
C SER A 41 -19.16 -14.38 -25.51
N ARG A 42 -19.63 -13.76 -24.42
CA ARG A 42 -19.55 -12.32 -24.23
C ARG A 42 -18.11 -11.81 -24.20
N TYR A 43 -17.21 -12.51 -23.50
CA TYR A 43 -15.81 -12.12 -23.42
C TYR A 43 -15.09 -12.40 -24.75
N GLU A 44 -15.37 -13.52 -25.41
CA GLU A 44 -14.82 -13.82 -26.74
C GLU A 44 -15.13 -12.69 -27.72
N GLU A 45 -16.39 -12.21 -27.73
CA GLU A 45 -16.83 -11.15 -28.62
C GLU A 45 -16.19 -9.79 -28.27
N LEU A 46 -16.05 -9.45 -26.97
CA LEU A 46 -15.40 -8.21 -26.53
C LEU A 46 -13.89 -8.24 -26.78
N ILE A 47 -13.21 -9.36 -26.54
CA ILE A 47 -11.78 -9.49 -26.80
C ILE A 47 -11.49 -9.42 -28.31
N ALA A 48 -12.33 -10.04 -29.13
CA ALA A 48 -12.23 -9.96 -30.60
C ALA A 48 -12.44 -8.50 -31.08
N GLU A 49 -13.42 -7.78 -30.54
CA GLU A 49 -13.62 -6.36 -30.87
C GLU A 49 -12.44 -5.50 -30.42
N ALA A 50 -11.87 -5.77 -29.23
CA ALA A 50 -10.66 -5.11 -28.75
C ALA A 50 -9.49 -5.32 -29.72
N ALA A 51 -9.30 -6.56 -30.21
CA ALA A 51 -8.28 -6.88 -31.21
C ALA A 51 -8.48 -6.09 -32.50
N ARG A 52 -9.73 -6.01 -33.00
CA ARG A 52 -10.07 -5.22 -34.19
C ARG A 52 -9.75 -3.73 -34.02
N LEU A 53 -9.83 -3.22 -32.80
CA LEU A 53 -9.51 -1.85 -32.44
C LEU A 53 -8.05 -1.64 -32.03
N ASP A 54 -7.19 -2.65 -32.13
CA ASP A 54 -5.81 -2.61 -31.62
C ASP A 54 -5.75 -2.19 -30.15
N LEU A 55 -6.55 -2.83 -29.30
CA LEU A 55 -6.59 -2.70 -27.86
C LEU A 55 -6.12 -3.99 -27.20
N GLY A 56 -5.21 -3.85 -26.23
CA GLY A 56 -4.91 -4.93 -25.30
C GLY A 56 -6.07 -5.16 -24.33
N VAL A 57 -6.14 -6.36 -23.77
CA VAL A 57 -7.13 -6.71 -22.75
C VAL A 57 -6.44 -7.18 -21.49
N TYR A 58 -6.89 -6.68 -20.37
CA TYR A 58 -6.62 -7.13 -19.04
C TYR A 58 -7.87 -7.80 -18.47
N LEU A 59 -7.80 -9.07 -18.09
CA LEU A 59 -8.95 -9.84 -17.61
C LEU A 59 -8.85 -10.12 -16.11
N GLY A 60 -9.82 -9.64 -15.33
CA GLY A 60 -9.96 -9.91 -13.91
C GLY A 60 -10.92 -11.06 -13.62
N LEU A 61 -10.58 -11.89 -12.64
CA LEU A 61 -11.40 -13.00 -12.16
C LEU A 61 -12.11 -12.63 -10.85
N THR A 62 -13.38 -13.04 -10.72
CA THR A 62 -14.19 -12.85 -9.51
C THR A 62 -14.71 -14.20 -9.00
N CYS A 63 -13.79 -15.01 -8.49
CA CYS A 63 -14.14 -16.35 -7.96
C CYS A 63 -14.92 -16.29 -6.63
N GLU A 64 -14.96 -15.15 -5.96
CA GLU A 64 -15.75 -14.90 -4.76
C GLU A 64 -17.24 -14.90 -5.06
N GLN A 65 -17.61 -14.51 -6.29
CA GLN A 65 -18.98 -14.57 -6.77
C GLN A 65 -19.28 -15.99 -7.31
N ALA A 66 -19.36 -16.95 -6.42
CA ALA A 66 -19.57 -18.34 -6.77
C ALA A 66 -21.04 -18.63 -7.13
N PRO A 67 -21.30 -19.56 -8.08
CA PRO A 67 -22.65 -19.89 -8.53
C PRO A 67 -23.45 -20.66 -7.47
N ALA A 68 -24.77 -20.55 -7.53
CA ALA A 68 -25.68 -21.18 -6.59
C ALA A 68 -25.56 -22.73 -6.54
N TRP A 69 -25.20 -23.37 -7.67
CA TRP A 69 -25.01 -24.81 -7.70
C TRP A 69 -23.86 -25.26 -6.79
N LEU A 70 -22.81 -24.47 -6.61
CA LEU A 70 -21.66 -24.78 -5.74
C LEU A 70 -22.12 -24.99 -4.29
N TYR A 71 -22.97 -24.10 -3.78
CA TYR A 71 -23.49 -24.17 -2.41
C TYR A 71 -24.51 -25.29 -2.21
N ARG A 72 -25.16 -25.77 -3.28
CA ARG A 72 -25.99 -27.00 -3.24
C ARG A 72 -25.16 -28.26 -3.24
N LYS A 73 -24.08 -28.27 -4.04
CA LYS A 73 -23.16 -29.41 -4.14
C LYS A 73 -22.33 -29.59 -2.86
N HIS A 74 -21.87 -28.48 -2.28
CA HIS A 74 -21.04 -28.44 -1.09
C HIS A 74 -21.75 -27.61 -0.01
N ALA A 75 -22.65 -28.21 0.74
CA ALA A 75 -23.51 -27.50 1.70
C ALA A 75 -22.74 -26.82 2.85
N ASP A 76 -21.52 -27.26 3.13
CA ASP A 76 -20.63 -26.78 4.18
C ASP A 76 -19.49 -25.88 3.66
N CYS A 77 -19.54 -25.44 2.39
CA CYS A 77 -18.48 -24.62 1.81
C CYS A 77 -18.60 -23.12 2.10
N ARG A 78 -19.68 -22.64 2.74
CA ARG A 78 -19.79 -21.23 3.11
C ARG A 78 -18.77 -20.86 4.17
N MET A 79 -18.25 -19.65 4.11
CA MET A 79 -17.47 -19.11 5.20
C MET A 79 -18.33 -19.00 6.46
N VAL A 80 -17.71 -19.19 7.62
CA VAL A 80 -18.38 -19.17 8.92
C VAL A 80 -17.86 -17.98 9.72
N GLY A 81 -18.77 -17.19 10.26
CA GLY A 81 -18.47 -16.06 11.13
C GLY A 81 -18.10 -16.45 12.55
N ARG A 82 -17.78 -15.46 13.38
CA ARG A 82 -17.44 -15.66 14.81
C ARG A 82 -18.56 -16.34 15.60
N ASN A 83 -19.82 -16.04 15.25
CA ASN A 83 -21.01 -16.64 15.87
C ASN A 83 -21.22 -18.12 15.53
N GLY A 84 -20.39 -18.70 14.67
CA GLY A 84 -20.48 -20.08 14.21
C GLY A 84 -21.50 -20.32 13.10
N LEU A 85 -22.15 -19.26 12.59
CA LEU A 85 -23.12 -19.36 11.51
C LEU A 85 -22.48 -19.16 10.14
N PRO A 86 -22.97 -19.87 9.11
CA PRO A 86 -22.56 -19.62 7.73
C PRO A 86 -22.93 -18.19 7.28
N ILE A 87 -22.02 -17.53 6.60
CA ILE A 87 -22.27 -16.18 6.04
C ILE A 87 -22.93 -16.32 4.68
N ALA A 88 -24.08 -15.68 4.53
CA ALA A 88 -24.81 -15.57 3.28
C ALA A 88 -25.08 -14.08 3.02
N TYR A 89 -24.03 -13.38 2.56
CA TYR A 89 -24.10 -11.92 2.35
C TYR A 89 -25.00 -11.55 1.19
N GLU A 90 -25.02 -12.36 0.14
CA GLU A 90 -25.75 -12.08 -1.08
C GLU A 90 -26.36 -13.33 -1.72
N ALA A 91 -27.30 -13.12 -2.63
CA ALA A 91 -27.93 -14.20 -3.37
C ALA A 91 -27.05 -14.59 -4.57
N PRO A 92 -26.56 -15.82 -4.66
CA PRO A 92 -25.82 -16.30 -5.82
C PRO A 92 -26.59 -16.13 -7.13
N ASN A 93 -25.87 -15.90 -8.24
CA ASN A 93 -26.43 -15.66 -9.57
C ASN A 93 -27.26 -14.39 -9.71
N THR A 94 -27.11 -13.43 -8.82
CA THR A 94 -27.75 -12.10 -8.93
C THR A 94 -26.68 -11.00 -9.02
N LEU A 95 -26.95 -9.99 -9.84
CA LEU A 95 -26.19 -8.77 -9.89
C LEU A 95 -26.98 -7.62 -9.21
N PRO A 96 -26.29 -6.71 -8.56
CA PRO A 96 -24.85 -6.62 -8.30
C PRO A 96 -24.48 -7.51 -7.13
N ALA A 97 -23.74 -8.57 -7.40
CA ALA A 97 -23.21 -9.40 -6.36
C ALA A 97 -21.75 -9.04 -6.12
N ASP A 98 -21.40 -8.58 -4.92
CA ASP A 98 -19.99 -8.39 -4.56
C ASP A 98 -19.28 -9.73 -4.34
N GLY A 99 -20.02 -10.78 -3.98
CA GLY A 99 -19.50 -12.13 -3.74
C GLY A 99 -18.58 -12.27 -2.54
N LYS A 100 -18.40 -11.22 -1.79
CA LYS A 100 -17.49 -11.16 -0.65
C LYS A 100 -18.26 -11.11 0.66
N PRO A 101 -17.99 -12.03 1.60
CA PRO A 101 -17.16 -13.21 1.46
C PRO A 101 -17.85 -14.31 0.66
N GLY A 102 -17.07 -14.99 -0.22
CA GLY A 102 -17.54 -16.10 -1.06
C GLY A 102 -17.52 -17.46 -0.34
N PRO A 103 -17.32 -18.56 -1.08
CA PRO A 103 -17.10 -19.85 -0.48
C PRO A 103 -15.76 -19.90 0.24
N CYS A 104 -15.64 -20.78 1.24
CA CYS A 104 -14.36 -21.06 1.87
C CYS A 104 -13.45 -21.83 0.92
N PHE A 105 -12.33 -21.24 0.52
CA PHE A 105 -11.36 -21.87 -0.38
C PHE A 105 -10.45 -22.91 0.30
N ASP A 106 -10.56 -23.09 1.62
CA ASP A 106 -9.99 -24.25 2.31
C ASP A 106 -10.87 -25.50 2.16
N HIS A 107 -12.14 -25.34 1.81
CA HIS A 107 -13.01 -26.47 1.45
C HIS A 107 -12.51 -27.14 0.17
N PRO A 108 -12.10 -28.42 0.21
CA PRO A 108 -11.40 -29.07 -0.91
C PRO A 108 -12.25 -29.15 -2.18
N GLY A 109 -13.55 -29.44 -2.05
CA GLY A 109 -14.47 -29.51 -3.19
C GLY A 109 -14.72 -28.15 -3.83
N ALA A 110 -14.99 -27.11 -3.06
CA ALA A 110 -15.18 -25.76 -3.59
C ALA A 110 -13.92 -25.24 -4.29
N ARG A 111 -12.75 -25.50 -3.71
CA ARG A 111 -11.47 -25.15 -4.34
C ARG A 111 -11.23 -25.90 -5.64
N ALA A 112 -11.55 -27.21 -5.68
CA ALA A 112 -11.40 -28.00 -6.91
C ALA A 112 -12.30 -27.49 -8.04
N ASP A 113 -13.55 -27.15 -7.73
CA ASP A 113 -14.50 -26.59 -8.70
C ASP A 113 -14.08 -25.20 -9.19
N MET A 114 -13.60 -24.31 -8.31
CA MET A 114 -13.01 -23.03 -8.68
C MET A 114 -11.83 -23.21 -9.65
N LEU A 115 -10.90 -24.10 -9.34
CA LEU A 115 -9.74 -24.36 -10.20
C LEU A 115 -10.12 -25.00 -11.55
N ARG A 116 -11.18 -25.83 -11.58
CA ARG A 116 -11.76 -26.34 -12.84
C ARG A 116 -12.31 -25.20 -13.69
N PHE A 117 -13.08 -24.30 -13.09
CA PHE A 117 -13.61 -23.10 -13.76
C PHE A 117 -12.50 -22.23 -14.34
N ILE A 118 -11.48 -21.89 -13.53
CA ILE A 118 -10.33 -21.09 -14.00
C ILE A 118 -9.67 -21.74 -15.22
N ARG A 119 -9.42 -23.06 -15.18
CA ARG A 119 -8.81 -23.77 -16.33
C ARG A 119 -9.69 -23.73 -17.58
N ALA A 120 -11.01 -23.86 -17.43
CA ALA A 120 -11.95 -23.78 -18.56
C ALA A 120 -11.96 -22.38 -19.17
N LEU A 121 -12.01 -21.34 -18.34
CA LEU A 121 -11.94 -19.94 -18.78
C LEU A 121 -10.64 -19.65 -19.53
N VAL A 122 -9.50 -20.02 -18.96
CA VAL A 122 -8.17 -19.77 -19.54
C VAL A 122 -7.98 -20.57 -20.83
N ALA A 123 -8.44 -21.82 -20.89
CA ALA A 123 -8.39 -22.62 -22.12
C ALA A 123 -9.22 -22.00 -23.27
N CYS A 124 -10.35 -21.36 -22.93
CA CYS A 124 -11.20 -20.67 -23.92
C CYS A 124 -10.59 -19.34 -24.34
N LEU A 125 -10.27 -18.45 -23.40
CA LEU A 125 -9.89 -17.07 -23.69
C LEU A 125 -8.38 -16.89 -23.91
N GLY A 126 -7.55 -17.79 -23.43
CA GLY A 126 -6.10 -17.75 -23.56
C GLY A 126 -5.57 -17.80 -25.01
N ARG A 127 -6.40 -18.20 -25.97
CA ARG A 127 -6.04 -18.19 -27.40
C ARG A 127 -5.91 -16.79 -28.02
N PHE A 128 -6.50 -15.75 -27.39
CA PHE A 128 -6.48 -14.40 -27.93
C PHE A 128 -5.15 -13.70 -27.60
N GLU A 129 -4.40 -13.31 -28.62
CA GLU A 129 -3.07 -12.68 -28.45
C GLU A 129 -3.13 -11.30 -27.78
N ASN A 130 -4.22 -10.57 -27.99
CA ASN A 130 -4.43 -9.25 -27.38
C ASN A 130 -4.92 -9.31 -25.92
N LEU A 131 -5.21 -10.48 -25.36
CA LEU A 131 -5.28 -10.66 -23.92
C LEU A 131 -3.84 -10.64 -23.39
N VAL A 132 -3.48 -9.63 -22.62
CA VAL A 132 -2.08 -9.36 -22.23
C VAL A 132 -1.73 -9.78 -20.82
N ILE A 133 -2.72 -9.86 -19.92
CA ILE A 133 -2.48 -10.14 -18.51
C ILE A 133 -3.73 -10.66 -17.79
N TRP A 134 -3.54 -11.52 -16.80
CA TRP A 134 -4.58 -12.06 -15.93
C TRP A 134 -4.52 -11.45 -14.53
N ASN A 135 -5.67 -11.07 -13.97
CA ASN A 135 -5.81 -10.67 -12.58
C ASN A 135 -6.57 -11.75 -11.80
N THR A 136 -5.89 -12.35 -10.81
CA THR A 136 -6.42 -13.49 -10.04
C THR A 136 -7.42 -13.09 -8.97
N TRP A 137 -7.34 -11.84 -8.46
CA TRP A 137 -8.19 -11.36 -7.39
C TRP A 137 -8.27 -9.83 -7.42
N GLN A 138 -9.48 -9.34 -7.61
CA GLN A 138 -9.77 -7.92 -7.54
C GLN A 138 -9.90 -7.51 -6.07
N GLU A 139 -9.06 -6.58 -5.62
CA GLU A 139 -9.01 -6.09 -4.25
C GLU A 139 -8.95 -7.22 -3.21
N ILE A 140 -7.78 -7.82 -3.11
CA ILE A 140 -7.50 -8.99 -2.25
C ILE A 140 -8.08 -8.82 -0.85
N GLY A 141 -8.89 -9.78 -0.41
CA GLY A 141 -9.49 -9.84 0.91
C GLY A 141 -10.91 -10.38 0.88
N TYR A 142 -11.40 -10.80 2.05
CA TYR A 142 -12.78 -11.32 2.16
C TYR A 142 -13.80 -10.24 2.47
N TRP A 143 -13.35 -9.06 2.93
CA TRP A 143 -14.18 -7.88 3.22
C TRP A 143 -15.33 -8.10 4.21
N ALA A 144 -15.29 -9.21 4.96
CA ALA A 144 -16.37 -9.62 5.83
C ALA A 144 -16.68 -8.59 6.92
N GLU A 145 -15.65 -8.02 7.57
CA GLU A 145 -15.86 -7.02 8.62
C GLU A 145 -16.52 -5.76 8.09
N GLY A 146 -16.11 -5.28 6.90
CA GLY A 146 -16.69 -4.11 6.28
C GLY A 146 -18.08 -4.31 5.68
N LEU A 147 -18.41 -5.53 5.23
CA LEU A 147 -19.66 -5.83 4.54
C LEU A 147 -20.73 -6.44 5.46
N VAL A 148 -20.33 -7.34 6.37
CA VAL A 148 -21.27 -8.06 7.23
C VAL A 148 -21.02 -7.85 8.72
N GLY A 149 -20.01 -7.05 9.09
CA GLY A 149 -19.68 -6.73 10.48
C GLY A 149 -19.09 -7.93 11.27
N ASP A 150 -18.52 -8.91 10.58
CA ASP A 150 -17.95 -10.11 11.20
C ASP A 150 -16.67 -10.56 10.51
N SER A 151 -15.78 -11.20 11.25
CA SER A 151 -14.58 -11.83 10.67
C SER A 151 -14.86 -13.24 10.21
N VAL A 152 -14.05 -13.72 9.27
CA VAL A 152 -14.06 -15.07 8.70
C VAL A 152 -12.64 -15.63 8.58
N CYS A 153 -12.43 -16.92 8.42
CA CYS A 153 -13.41 -18.01 8.35
C CYS A 153 -13.20 -18.97 9.50
N PHE A 154 -14.22 -19.23 10.29
CA PHE A 154 -14.18 -20.16 11.44
C PHE A 154 -14.79 -21.54 11.11
N CYS A 155 -14.85 -21.92 9.84
CA CYS A 155 -15.39 -23.21 9.42
C CYS A 155 -14.43 -24.37 9.77
N PRO A 156 -14.91 -25.62 9.84
CA PRO A 156 -14.08 -26.77 10.15
C PRO A 156 -12.87 -26.96 9.23
N HIS A 157 -13.01 -26.64 7.95
CA HIS A 157 -11.94 -26.78 6.95
C HIS A 157 -10.80 -25.78 7.20
N THR A 158 -11.11 -24.49 7.47
CA THR A 158 -10.11 -23.49 7.81
C THR A 158 -9.44 -23.79 9.15
N LEU A 159 -10.21 -24.22 10.16
CA LEU A 159 -9.64 -24.61 11.46
C LEU A 159 -8.71 -25.84 11.35
N ALA A 160 -9.04 -26.80 10.50
CA ALA A 160 -8.15 -27.95 10.22
C ALA A 160 -6.86 -27.48 9.54
N ALA A 161 -6.97 -26.65 8.50
CA ALA A 161 -5.81 -26.08 7.79
C ALA A 161 -4.92 -25.23 8.71
N TYR A 162 -5.52 -24.49 9.65
CA TYR A 162 -4.78 -23.73 10.66
C TYR A 162 -3.96 -24.65 11.58
N ARG A 163 -4.57 -25.69 12.11
CA ARG A 163 -3.88 -26.66 12.99
C ARG A 163 -2.76 -27.40 12.25
N ASP A 164 -2.97 -27.75 10.99
CA ASP A 164 -1.94 -28.40 10.18
C ASP A 164 -0.76 -27.45 9.89
N TRP A 165 -1.04 -26.17 9.65
CA TRP A 165 0.01 -25.15 9.55
C TRP A 165 0.77 -24.99 10.88
N LEU A 166 0.08 -24.96 12.03
CA LEU A 166 0.73 -24.91 13.35
C LEU A 166 1.65 -26.10 13.59
N LYS A 167 1.22 -27.33 13.23
CA LYS A 167 2.06 -28.52 13.31
C LYS A 167 3.32 -28.40 12.46
N GLN A 168 3.19 -27.87 11.24
CA GLN A 168 4.32 -27.65 10.35
C GLN A 168 5.28 -26.59 10.91
N THR A 169 4.76 -25.54 11.55
CA THR A 169 5.53 -24.43 12.08
C THR A 169 6.28 -24.79 13.37
N HIS A 170 5.62 -25.51 14.29
CA HIS A 170 6.15 -25.79 15.62
C HIS A 170 6.70 -27.21 15.78
N GLY A 171 6.39 -28.12 14.85
CA GLY A 171 6.77 -29.53 14.92
C GLY A 171 5.89 -30.33 15.88
N ASP A 172 5.94 -30.03 17.16
CA ASP A 172 5.17 -30.71 18.19
C ASP A 172 4.40 -29.73 19.11
N LEU A 173 3.45 -30.29 19.87
CA LEU A 173 2.57 -29.51 20.74
C LEU A 173 3.30 -28.91 21.94
N ASP A 174 4.35 -29.55 22.42
CA ASP A 174 5.16 -29.05 23.54
C ASP A 174 5.97 -27.82 23.11
N ALA A 175 6.49 -27.81 21.88
CA ALA A 175 7.16 -26.64 21.30
C ALA A 175 6.21 -25.45 21.15
N LEU A 176 4.99 -25.68 20.65
CA LEU A 176 3.94 -24.67 20.59
C LEU A 176 3.59 -24.15 21.98
N ASN A 177 3.36 -25.04 22.94
CA ASN A 177 3.02 -24.68 24.32
C ASN A 177 4.12 -23.82 24.97
N ARG A 178 5.39 -24.15 24.74
CA ARG A 178 6.52 -23.30 25.21
C ARG A 178 6.51 -21.93 24.54
N THR A 179 6.30 -21.89 23.23
CA THR A 179 6.31 -20.63 22.45
C THR A 179 5.19 -19.68 22.89
N TRP A 180 4.00 -20.22 23.16
CA TRP A 180 2.83 -19.43 23.53
C TRP A 180 2.64 -19.26 25.05
N ASN A 181 3.50 -19.88 25.86
CA ASN A 181 3.30 -20.01 27.30
C ASN A 181 1.93 -20.60 27.63
N ALA A 182 1.56 -21.66 26.91
CA ALA A 182 0.29 -22.35 26.97
C ALA A 182 0.44 -23.81 27.49
N ARG A 183 -0.68 -24.53 27.64
CA ARG A 183 -0.71 -25.92 28.12
C ARG A 183 -1.83 -26.68 27.42
N TYR A 184 -1.85 -26.68 26.09
CA TYR A 184 -2.77 -27.52 25.33
C TYR A 184 -2.41 -29.00 25.48
N ALA A 185 -3.42 -29.87 25.67
CA ALA A 185 -3.23 -31.33 25.73
C ALA A 185 -3.31 -31.95 24.33
N GLU A 186 -4.14 -31.40 23.47
CA GLU A 186 -4.34 -31.89 22.10
C GLU A 186 -4.40 -30.71 21.09
N TRP A 187 -4.02 -30.99 19.85
CA TRP A 187 -4.11 -29.99 18.76
C TRP A 187 -5.53 -29.50 18.51
N ILE A 188 -6.55 -30.37 18.80
CA ILE A 188 -7.96 -30.01 18.59
C ILE A 188 -8.43 -28.91 19.55
N ASP A 189 -7.78 -28.77 20.70
CA ASP A 189 -8.11 -27.80 21.73
C ASP A 189 -7.72 -26.37 21.30
N ILE A 190 -6.87 -26.23 20.27
CA ILE A 190 -6.44 -24.93 19.75
C ILE A 190 -7.55 -24.35 18.88
N LEU A 191 -8.19 -23.32 19.40
CA LEU A 191 -9.25 -22.58 18.73
C LEU A 191 -8.92 -21.08 18.74
N PRO A 192 -9.16 -20.36 17.62
CA PRO A 192 -9.06 -18.90 17.62
C PRO A 192 -10.19 -18.28 18.46
N ASN A 193 -9.91 -17.15 19.08
CA ASN A 193 -10.89 -16.42 19.87
C ASN A 193 -12.00 -15.89 18.97
N ARG A 194 -13.24 -16.09 19.39
CA ARG A 194 -14.43 -15.59 18.68
C ARG A 194 -15.08 -14.37 19.33
N ALA A 195 -14.62 -13.96 20.51
CA ALA A 195 -15.14 -12.79 21.20
C ALA A 195 -14.51 -11.52 20.66
N PRO A 196 -15.27 -10.57 20.08
CA PRO A 196 -14.68 -9.39 19.43
C PRO A 196 -13.80 -8.52 20.35
N GLY A 197 -14.12 -8.46 21.64
CA GLY A 197 -13.38 -7.66 22.62
C GLY A 197 -12.31 -8.42 23.39
N GLY A 198 -12.11 -9.71 23.10
CA GLY A 198 -11.21 -10.57 23.88
C GLY A 198 -9.91 -10.94 23.16
N VAL A 199 -9.68 -10.38 21.96
CA VAL A 199 -8.49 -10.67 21.15
C VAL A 199 -7.24 -10.11 21.83
N GLN A 200 -6.20 -10.93 21.92
CA GLN A 200 -4.94 -10.57 22.54
C GLN A 200 -3.81 -10.53 21.49
N PRO A 201 -2.84 -9.63 21.61
CA PRO A 201 -1.71 -9.54 20.66
C PRO A 201 -0.64 -10.61 20.92
N CYS A 202 -1.03 -11.81 21.26
CA CYS A 202 -0.11 -12.93 21.53
C CYS A 202 -0.83 -14.28 21.34
N GLY A 203 -0.02 -15.35 21.32
CA GLY A 203 -0.50 -16.72 21.29
C GLY A 203 -1.47 -17.02 20.15
N PRO A 204 -2.63 -17.63 20.43
CA PRO A 204 -3.56 -18.10 19.41
C PRO A 204 -4.11 -17.00 18.51
N ASP A 205 -4.40 -15.82 19.07
CA ASP A 205 -5.06 -14.74 18.33
C ASP A 205 -4.13 -14.11 17.29
N LEU A 206 -2.89 -13.81 17.69
CA LEU A 206 -1.87 -13.29 16.77
C LEU A 206 -1.54 -14.32 15.68
N SER A 207 -1.40 -15.57 16.07
CA SER A 207 -1.13 -16.68 15.16
C SER A 207 -2.30 -16.93 14.19
N TRP A 208 -3.55 -16.84 14.67
CA TRP A 208 -4.73 -16.95 13.82
C TRP A 208 -4.79 -15.83 12.77
N LYS A 209 -4.56 -14.59 13.19
CA LYS A 209 -4.53 -13.44 12.28
C LYS A 209 -3.45 -13.64 11.21
N TYR A 210 -2.24 -14.02 11.63
CA TYR A 210 -1.16 -14.32 10.71
C TYR A 210 -1.52 -15.45 9.73
N PHE A 211 -2.12 -16.53 10.22
CA PHE A 211 -2.56 -17.62 9.36
C PHE A 211 -3.57 -17.15 8.32
N MET A 212 -4.60 -16.40 8.72
CA MET A 212 -5.65 -15.96 7.80
C MET A 212 -5.12 -14.98 6.74
N GLU A 213 -4.39 -13.98 7.14
CA GLU A 213 -3.95 -12.91 6.24
C GLU A 213 -2.71 -13.30 5.43
N ASN A 214 -1.76 -14.03 6.01
CA ASN A 214 -0.51 -14.39 5.34
C ASN A 214 -0.62 -15.74 4.62
N ILE A 215 -0.97 -16.79 5.36
CA ILE A 215 -0.89 -18.16 4.85
C ILE A 215 -2.11 -18.52 4.00
N GLN A 216 -3.31 -18.26 4.50
CA GLN A 216 -4.55 -18.71 3.84
C GLN A 216 -4.80 -17.89 2.56
N ILE A 217 -4.80 -16.56 2.63
CA ILE A 217 -4.98 -15.70 1.44
C ILE A 217 -3.82 -15.90 0.46
N GLY A 218 -2.57 -15.93 0.94
CA GLY A 218 -1.39 -16.20 0.10
C GLY A 218 -1.51 -17.52 -0.67
N ARG A 219 -2.00 -18.58 -0.03
CA ARG A 219 -2.25 -19.88 -0.68
C ARG A 219 -3.34 -19.80 -1.75
N VAL A 220 -4.41 -19.06 -1.50
CA VAL A 220 -5.48 -18.85 -2.49
C VAL A 220 -4.93 -18.13 -3.73
N LEU A 221 -4.16 -17.05 -3.53
CA LEU A 221 -3.49 -16.34 -4.63
C LEU A 221 -2.60 -17.29 -5.46
N LYS A 222 -1.77 -18.06 -4.77
CA LYS A 222 -0.84 -18.99 -5.42
C LYS A 222 -1.56 -20.04 -6.26
N VAL A 223 -2.57 -20.72 -5.72
CA VAL A 223 -3.26 -21.80 -6.45
C VAL A 223 -4.03 -21.28 -7.66
N ARG A 224 -4.57 -20.04 -7.60
CA ARG A 224 -5.20 -19.38 -8.75
C ARG A 224 -4.16 -19.05 -9.83
N ALA A 225 -3.04 -18.44 -9.44
CA ALA A 225 -1.95 -18.12 -10.35
C ALA A 225 -1.38 -19.37 -11.02
N ASP A 226 -1.13 -20.43 -10.27
CA ASP A 226 -0.64 -21.71 -10.80
C ASP A 226 -1.63 -22.35 -11.77
N ALA A 227 -2.93 -22.27 -11.49
CA ALA A 227 -3.95 -22.81 -12.39
C ALA A 227 -4.02 -22.05 -13.73
N ILE A 228 -3.85 -20.73 -13.70
CA ILE A 228 -3.78 -19.90 -14.90
C ILE A 228 -2.52 -20.24 -15.69
N ARG A 229 -1.34 -20.22 -15.06
CA ARG A 229 -0.06 -20.52 -15.72
C ARG A 229 -0.04 -21.91 -16.37
N ALA A 230 -0.66 -22.89 -15.71
CA ALA A 230 -0.75 -24.25 -16.25
C ALA A 230 -1.69 -24.36 -17.48
N ALA A 231 -2.62 -23.45 -17.65
CA ALA A 231 -3.64 -23.50 -18.71
C ALA A 231 -3.42 -22.44 -19.82
N ASP A 232 -2.64 -21.37 -19.55
CA ASP A 232 -2.42 -20.29 -20.52
C ASP A 232 -1.37 -20.67 -21.57
N PRO A 233 -1.75 -20.79 -22.86
CA PRO A 233 -0.82 -21.21 -23.91
C PRO A 233 0.27 -20.18 -24.21
N LEU A 234 0.10 -18.92 -23.82
CA LEU A 234 1.04 -17.83 -24.09
C LEU A 234 1.85 -17.41 -22.86
N ASN A 235 1.67 -18.09 -21.72
CA ASN A 235 2.41 -17.86 -20.48
C ASN A 235 2.45 -16.37 -20.07
N ARG A 236 1.29 -15.73 -20.07
CA ARG A 236 1.14 -14.31 -19.74
C ARG A 236 1.38 -14.04 -18.27
N PRO A 237 1.77 -12.81 -17.91
CA PRO A 237 1.86 -12.40 -16.53
C PRO A 237 0.54 -12.57 -15.78
N VAL A 238 0.66 -12.94 -14.50
CA VAL A 238 -0.47 -13.14 -13.59
C VAL A 238 -0.25 -12.27 -12.37
N PHE A 239 -1.24 -11.44 -12.03
CA PHE A 239 -1.17 -10.56 -10.87
C PHE A 239 -2.48 -10.52 -10.10
N ALA A 240 -2.48 -9.87 -8.94
CA ALA A 240 -3.68 -9.43 -8.26
C ALA A 240 -3.50 -7.98 -7.83
N HIS A 241 -4.56 -7.31 -7.40
CA HIS A 241 -4.42 -5.98 -6.89
C HIS A 241 -5.04 -5.81 -5.50
N LYS A 242 -4.39 -4.96 -4.73
CA LYS A 242 -4.82 -4.53 -3.40
C LYS A 242 -5.81 -3.39 -3.51
N GLY A 243 -6.85 -3.39 -2.68
CA GLY A 243 -7.68 -2.21 -2.45
C GLY A 243 -6.86 -1.07 -1.84
N GLY A 244 -7.21 0.16 -2.10
CA GLY A 244 -6.63 1.32 -1.42
C GLY A 244 -7.36 1.64 -0.11
N PRO A 245 -6.75 2.43 0.78
CA PRO A 245 -5.35 2.81 0.81
C PRO A 245 -4.45 1.64 1.22
N VAL A 246 -3.24 1.62 0.69
CA VAL A 246 -2.19 0.70 1.12
C VAL A 246 -1.63 1.13 2.49
N ILE A 247 -0.83 0.29 3.12
CA ILE A 247 -0.30 0.46 4.48
C ILE A 247 -1.41 0.38 5.53
N GLY A 248 -1.57 -0.79 5.99
CA GLY A 248 -2.47 -1.20 7.07
C GLY A 248 -1.91 -2.46 7.67
N SER A 249 -2.72 -3.44 7.96
CA SER A 249 -2.30 -4.75 8.45
C SER A 249 -2.06 -5.76 7.32
N SER A 250 -1.59 -5.33 6.15
CA SER A 250 -1.54 -6.19 4.98
C SER A 250 -0.21 -6.91 4.81
N GLN A 251 -0.25 -8.00 4.06
CA GLN A 251 0.89 -8.87 3.75
C GLN A 251 1.34 -8.66 2.29
N ASP A 252 1.58 -7.41 1.90
CA ASP A 252 1.75 -7.03 0.50
C ASP A 252 3.02 -7.61 -0.13
N TRP A 253 4.14 -7.72 0.63
CA TRP A 253 5.36 -8.40 0.18
C TRP A 253 5.13 -9.89 -0.04
N THR A 254 4.42 -10.53 0.89
CA THR A 254 4.03 -11.93 0.77
C THR A 254 3.13 -12.16 -0.43
N TYR A 255 2.10 -11.31 -0.62
CA TYR A 255 1.16 -11.44 -1.73
C TYR A 255 1.82 -11.23 -3.09
N ALA A 256 2.72 -10.26 -3.21
CA ALA A 256 3.46 -9.99 -4.44
C ALA A 256 4.29 -11.21 -4.92
N ARG A 257 4.73 -12.07 -3.99
CA ARG A 257 5.52 -13.28 -4.32
C ARG A 257 4.70 -14.53 -4.61
N GLN A 258 3.39 -14.49 -4.41
CA GLN A 258 2.51 -15.61 -4.80
C GLN A 258 2.18 -15.61 -6.29
N GLN A 259 2.50 -14.54 -6.99
CA GLN A 259 2.24 -14.30 -8.41
C GLN A 259 3.38 -13.46 -9.01
N ASP A 260 3.21 -12.85 -10.18
CA ASP A 260 4.30 -12.11 -10.80
C ASP A 260 4.51 -10.72 -10.19
N PHE A 261 3.40 -10.05 -9.81
CA PHE A 261 3.44 -8.77 -9.09
C PHE A 261 2.08 -8.42 -8.46
N LEU A 262 2.06 -7.35 -7.68
CA LEU A 262 0.89 -6.77 -7.04
C LEU A 262 0.59 -5.39 -7.64
N GLY A 263 -0.66 -5.15 -8.04
CA GLY A 263 -1.19 -3.84 -8.38
C GLY A 263 -1.97 -3.23 -7.21
N SER A 264 -2.54 -2.04 -7.41
CA SER A 264 -3.41 -1.42 -6.41
C SER A 264 -4.52 -0.57 -7.00
N SER A 265 -5.61 -0.42 -6.24
CA SER A 265 -6.65 0.57 -6.47
C SER A 265 -6.20 1.93 -5.91
N CYS A 266 -6.51 3.01 -6.60
CA CYS A 266 -6.16 4.36 -6.18
C CYS A 266 -7.30 5.33 -6.47
N TYR A 267 -7.90 5.83 -5.41
CA TYR A 267 -9.00 6.80 -5.46
C TYR A 267 -8.61 8.06 -4.69
N PRO A 268 -7.84 8.98 -5.30
CA PRO A 268 -7.27 10.13 -4.59
C PRO A 268 -8.31 10.99 -3.89
N ALA A 269 -9.48 11.18 -4.49
CA ALA A 269 -10.56 11.97 -3.94
C ALA A 269 -11.57 11.14 -3.12
N TRP A 270 -11.25 9.93 -2.68
CA TRP A 270 -12.19 9.11 -1.90
C TRP A 270 -12.65 9.80 -0.64
N GLY A 271 -11.72 10.35 0.15
CA GLY A 271 -12.02 11.06 1.39
C GLY A 271 -12.44 12.52 1.21
N SER A 272 -12.26 13.10 0.03
CA SER A 272 -12.53 14.51 -0.24
C SER A 272 -13.89 14.79 -0.86
N GLY A 273 -14.77 13.82 -0.88
CA GLY A 273 -16.13 13.96 -1.41
C GLY A 273 -17.14 14.52 -0.42
N GLN A 274 -16.83 14.49 0.85
CA GLN A 274 -17.58 15.16 1.89
C GLN A 274 -17.19 16.66 1.94
N PRO A 275 -18.00 17.53 2.51
CA PRO A 275 -17.62 18.92 2.67
C PRO A 275 -16.36 18.98 3.54
N TRP A 276 -15.22 18.69 2.92
CA TRP A 276 -13.84 18.89 3.39
C TRP A 276 -13.63 18.69 4.90
N ASP A 277 -14.29 17.67 5.44
CA ASP A 277 -14.05 17.25 6.80
C ASP A 277 -12.86 16.31 6.80
N ASP A 278 -11.89 16.59 7.62
CA ASP A 278 -10.98 15.55 8.08
C ASP A 278 -11.85 14.52 8.82
N VAL A 279 -12.07 13.38 8.17
CA VAL A 279 -12.94 12.32 8.70
C VAL A 279 -12.44 11.83 10.06
N GLN A 280 -11.12 11.89 10.30
CA GLN A 280 -10.49 11.48 11.55
C GLN A 280 -10.59 12.56 12.61
N GLN A 281 -10.36 13.82 12.26
CA GLN A 281 -10.40 14.94 13.20
C GLN A 281 -11.76 15.62 13.29
N LYS A 282 -12.73 15.28 12.41
CA LYS A 282 -14.02 15.93 12.30
C LYS A 282 -13.94 17.46 12.18
N LYS A 283 -12.89 17.94 11.53
CA LYS A 283 -12.63 19.36 11.30
C LYS A 283 -12.61 19.66 9.81
N PRO A 284 -13.14 20.80 9.37
CA PRO A 284 -12.96 21.26 8.01
C PRO A 284 -11.46 21.40 7.68
N ILE A 285 -11.04 20.88 6.53
CA ILE A 285 -9.68 21.10 6.00
C ILE A 285 -9.72 22.08 4.84
N ALA A 286 -8.66 22.86 4.69
CA ALA A 286 -8.54 23.75 3.55
C ALA A 286 -8.47 22.94 2.24
N GLN A 287 -9.07 23.47 1.16
CA GLN A 287 -9.07 22.82 -0.15
C GLN A 287 -7.64 22.41 -0.60
N TRP A 288 -6.65 23.28 -0.34
CA TRP A 288 -5.27 23.02 -0.71
C TRP A 288 -4.63 21.88 0.08
N ASP A 289 -4.97 21.73 1.34
CA ASP A 289 -4.50 20.61 2.16
C ASP A 289 -5.11 19.29 1.68
N ALA A 290 -6.39 19.31 1.28
CA ALA A 290 -7.05 18.15 0.68
C ALA A 290 -6.38 17.73 -0.64
N LEU A 291 -6.14 18.68 -1.55
CA LEU A 291 -5.45 18.42 -2.83
C LEU A 291 -4.01 17.94 -2.60
N ARG A 292 -3.32 18.49 -1.61
CA ARG A 292 -1.98 18.05 -1.24
C ARG A 292 -1.99 16.62 -0.69
N ALA A 293 -2.98 16.26 0.12
CA ALA A 293 -3.17 14.89 0.62
C ALA A 293 -3.47 13.90 -0.52
N GLU A 294 -4.25 14.30 -1.52
CA GLU A 294 -4.49 13.49 -2.73
C GLU A 294 -3.20 13.19 -3.49
N LEU A 295 -2.29 14.17 -3.65
CA LEU A 295 -1.01 13.99 -4.34
C LEU A 295 -0.03 13.15 -3.54
N TRP A 296 0.06 13.37 -2.24
CA TRP A 296 1.01 12.69 -1.37
C TRP A 296 0.48 11.34 -0.89
N ASN A 297 -0.59 11.34 -0.09
CA ASN A 297 -1.05 10.16 0.64
C ASN A 297 -1.74 9.15 -0.27
N ALA A 298 -2.53 9.64 -1.21
CA ALA A 298 -3.28 8.76 -2.09
C ALA A 298 -2.48 8.29 -3.32
N VAL A 299 -1.53 9.06 -3.82
CA VAL A 299 -0.78 8.70 -5.04
C VAL A 299 0.68 8.38 -4.76
N ALA A 300 1.48 9.35 -4.31
CA ALA A 300 2.93 9.14 -4.18
C ALA A 300 3.27 8.06 -3.16
N LEU A 301 2.71 8.12 -1.97
CA LEU A 301 2.90 7.11 -0.93
C LEU A 301 2.47 5.73 -1.40
N GLN A 302 1.28 5.63 -1.99
CA GLN A 302 0.71 4.36 -2.42
C GLN A 302 1.59 3.66 -3.45
N TYR A 303 2.07 4.38 -4.47
CA TYR A 303 2.87 3.75 -5.51
C TYR A 303 4.34 3.58 -5.14
N ASP A 304 4.92 4.42 -4.29
CA ASP A 304 6.22 4.13 -3.68
C ASP A 304 6.16 2.82 -2.88
N TYR A 305 5.08 2.59 -2.14
CA TYR A 305 4.88 1.39 -1.33
C TYR A 305 4.66 0.14 -2.19
N ILE A 306 3.68 0.15 -3.12
CA ILE A 306 3.37 -1.01 -3.98
C ILE A 306 4.54 -1.36 -4.88
N ARG A 307 5.22 -0.37 -5.46
CA ARG A 307 6.45 -0.59 -6.24
C ARG A 307 7.51 -1.32 -5.43
N SER A 308 7.70 -0.91 -4.19
CA SER A 308 8.70 -1.51 -3.29
C SER A 308 8.32 -2.92 -2.82
N ALA A 309 7.03 -3.20 -2.64
CA ALA A 309 6.54 -4.53 -2.28
C ALA A 309 6.75 -5.56 -3.40
N ASN A 310 6.77 -5.11 -4.65
CA ASN A 310 6.96 -5.96 -5.82
C ASN A 310 8.42 -6.45 -5.97
N PRO A 311 8.62 -7.61 -6.61
CA PRO A 311 9.96 -8.03 -7.03
C PRO A 311 10.65 -6.97 -7.90
N PRO A 312 11.98 -6.85 -7.85
CA PRO A 312 12.72 -5.95 -8.74
C PRO A 312 12.46 -6.23 -10.22
N GLY A 313 12.38 -5.18 -11.04
CA GLY A 313 12.28 -5.32 -12.50
C GLY A 313 10.87 -5.58 -13.04
N VAL A 314 9.85 -5.69 -12.19
CA VAL A 314 8.45 -5.82 -12.64
C VAL A 314 7.74 -4.47 -12.73
N PRO A 315 6.71 -4.34 -13.58
CA PRO A 315 5.95 -3.10 -13.71
C PRO A 315 5.11 -2.80 -12.46
N THR A 316 4.84 -1.53 -12.21
CA THR A 316 3.88 -1.08 -11.19
C THR A 316 2.57 -0.69 -11.87
N TRP A 317 1.46 -1.29 -11.44
CA TRP A 317 0.14 -1.07 -12.03
C TRP A 317 -0.82 -0.37 -11.08
N ALA A 318 -1.39 0.74 -11.55
CA ALA A 318 -2.63 1.28 -11.03
C ALA A 318 -3.78 0.46 -11.62
N ALA A 319 -4.09 -0.67 -10.99
CA ALA A 319 -5.03 -1.66 -11.52
C ALA A 319 -6.49 -1.17 -11.49
N GLU A 320 -6.77 -0.24 -10.58
CA GLU A 320 -7.94 0.63 -10.59
C GLU A 320 -7.52 2.05 -10.24
N PHE A 321 -7.96 3.01 -11.03
CA PHE A 321 -7.61 4.42 -10.84
C PHE A 321 -8.86 5.27 -10.99
N GLN A 322 -9.01 6.29 -10.16
CA GLN A 322 -10.22 7.12 -10.14
C GLN A 322 -10.42 7.87 -11.46
N GLY A 323 -11.53 7.57 -12.17
CA GLY A 323 -11.91 8.25 -13.40
C GLY A 323 -13.00 9.31 -13.23
N GLY A 324 -13.88 9.13 -12.25
CA GLY A 324 -15.02 9.98 -11.98
C GLY A 324 -15.26 10.20 -10.48
N PRO A 325 -16.42 10.76 -10.10
CA PRO A 325 -16.75 10.95 -8.69
C PRO A 325 -16.95 9.59 -8.01
N VAL A 326 -16.40 9.44 -6.80
CA VAL A 326 -16.72 8.30 -5.94
C VAL A 326 -18.19 8.34 -5.61
N SER A 327 -18.89 7.21 -5.73
CA SER A 327 -20.31 7.11 -5.42
C SER A 327 -20.58 5.84 -4.62
N VAL A 328 -21.30 5.99 -3.50
CA VAL A 328 -21.73 4.85 -2.68
C VAL A 328 -23.19 5.09 -2.29
N GLY A 329 -24.10 4.31 -2.84
CA GLY A 329 -25.54 4.49 -2.65
C GLY A 329 -26.00 5.85 -3.17
N PHE A 330 -26.69 6.61 -2.34
CA PHE A 330 -27.14 7.97 -2.68
C PHE A 330 -26.04 9.04 -2.54
N HIS A 331 -24.94 8.68 -1.90
CA HIS A 331 -23.82 9.59 -1.68
C HIS A 331 -22.91 9.66 -2.91
N LYS A 332 -22.62 10.89 -3.35
CA LYS A 332 -21.74 11.15 -4.47
C LYS A 332 -20.66 12.18 -4.08
N GLY A 333 -19.41 11.79 -4.24
CA GLY A 333 -18.26 12.63 -3.99
C GLY A 333 -18.07 13.75 -5.01
N ARG A 334 -17.04 14.55 -4.83
CA ARG A 334 -16.71 15.61 -5.79
C ARG A 334 -16.41 15.03 -7.18
N ILE A 335 -16.81 15.77 -8.20
CA ILE A 335 -16.53 15.42 -9.59
C ILE A 335 -15.11 15.87 -9.93
N PRO A 336 -14.19 14.92 -10.26
CA PRO A 336 -12.84 15.29 -10.69
C PRO A 336 -12.87 16.19 -11.92
N GLN A 337 -12.01 17.20 -11.93
CA GLN A 337 -11.80 18.05 -13.08
C GLN A 337 -10.64 17.53 -13.95
N PRO A 338 -10.45 17.98 -15.19
CA PRO A 338 -9.30 17.61 -16.02
C PRO A 338 -7.95 17.84 -15.31
N ALA A 339 -7.83 18.92 -14.54
CA ALA A 339 -6.62 19.20 -13.75
C ALA A 339 -6.36 18.16 -12.66
N ASP A 340 -7.41 17.55 -12.07
CA ASP A 340 -7.24 16.46 -11.11
C ASP A 340 -6.69 15.21 -11.79
N ILE A 341 -7.27 14.82 -12.94
CA ILE A 341 -6.80 13.68 -13.73
C ILE A 341 -5.32 13.87 -14.10
N ARG A 342 -4.94 15.08 -14.56
CA ARG A 342 -3.56 15.41 -14.90
C ARG A 342 -2.62 15.23 -13.70
N ARG A 343 -2.91 15.88 -12.58
CA ARG A 343 -2.05 15.81 -11.39
C ARG A 343 -1.92 14.40 -10.84
N TRP A 344 -3.01 13.63 -10.80
CA TRP A 344 -3.00 12.25 -10.31
C TRP A 344 -2.20 11.32 -11.22
N MET A 345 -2.46 11.36 -12.55
CA MET A 345 -1.72 10.54 -13.51
C MET A 345 -0.23 10.86 -13.50
N LEU A 346 0.14 12.14 -13.60
CA LEU A 346 1.56 12.53 -13.66
C LEU A 346 2.28 12.27 -12.33
N SER A 347 1.60 12.40 -11.18
CA SER A 347 2.14 12.00 -9.88
C SER A 347 2.37 10.49 -9.81
N ALA A 348 1.43 9.67 -10.29
CA ALA A 348 1.56 8.22 -10.35
C ALA A 348 2.74 7.80 -11.25
N ILE A 349 2.89 8.43 -12.42
CA ILE A 349 4.02 8.22 -13.32
C ILE A 349 5.36 8.57 -12.65
N GLY A 350 5.42 9.70 -11.93
CA GLY A 350 6.59 10.09 -11.13
C GLY A 350 6.94 9.04 -10.06
N ALA A 351 5.95 8.45 -9.41
CA ALA A 351 6.12 7.40 -8.42
C ALA A 351 6.48 6.01 -9.02
N GLY A 352 6.50 5.88 -10.35
CA GLY A 352 6.98 4.67 -11.02
C GLY A 352 5.92 3.82 -11.71
N VAL A 353 4.66 4.28 -11.74
CA VAL A 353 3.58 3.56 -12.42
C VAL A 353 3.85 3.43 -13.91
N SER A 354 3.63 2.23 -14.46
CA SER A 354 3.81 1.91 -15.87
C SER A 354 2.49 1.64 -16.60
N ALA A 355 1.41 1.34 -15.87
CA ALA A 355 0.08 1.15 -16.44
C ALA A 355 -0.99 1.72 -15.51
N ILE A 356 -1.98 2.38 -16.11
CA ILE A 356 -3.13 2.96 -15.40
C ILE A 356 -4.42 2.43 -16.02
N SER A 357 -5.21 1.71 -15.22
CA SER A 357 -6.54 1.22 -15.57
C SER A 357 -7.58 1.96 -14.75
N PHE A 358 -8.43 2.73 -15.41
CA PHE A 358 -9.46 3.50 -14.71
C PHE A 358 -10.65 2.65 -14.29
N TRP A 359 -11.16 2.90 -13.11
CA TRP A 359 -12.51 2.51 -12.70
C TRP A 359 -13.40 3.75 -12.79
N ASN A 360 -14.41 3.82 -13.71
CA ASN A 360 -14.58 2.85 -14.79
C ASN A 360 -14.81 3.61 -16.12
N THR A 361 -15.15 2.90 -17.20
CA THR A 361 -15.38 3.54 -18.50
C THR A 361 -16.63 4.42 -18.46
N ARG A 362 -17.79 3.84 -18.19
CA ARG A 362 -19.08 4.52 -18.10
C ARG A 362 -19.58 4.50 -16.65
N ALA A 363 -20.27 5.54 -16.23
CA ALA A 363 -20.85 5.61 -14.89
C ALA A 363 -21.73 4.38 -14.58
N GLU A 364 -21.55 3.82 -13.39
CA GLU A 364 -22.26 2.63 -12.92
C GLU A 364 -23.77 2.87 -12.85
N ILE A 365 -24.54 1.84 -13.18
CA ILE A 365 -26.01 1.82 -13.03
C ILE A 365 -26.46 0.97 -11.83
N MET A 366 -25.51 0.33 -11.16
CA MET A 366 -25.79 -0.56 -10.04
C MET A 366 -26.15 0.22 -8.77
N PRO A 367 -27.10 -0.24 -7.95
CA PRO A 367 -27.60 0.54 -6.83
C PRO A 367 -26.55 0.98 -5.80
N ARG A 368 -25.46 0.21 -5.66
CA ARG A 368 -24.42 0.51 -4.69
C ARG A 368 -23.48 1.63 -5.13
N GLU A 369 -23.11 1.65 -6.42
CA GLU A 369 -22.16 2.61 -7.00
C GLU A 369 -22.77 3.47 -8.11
N THR A 370 -24.03 3.78 -7.96
CA THR A 370 -24.86 4.46 -8.96
C THR A 370 -24.26 5.80 -9.42
N ASN A 371 -24.14 5.96 -10.74
CA ASN A 371 -23.66 7.19 -11.39
C ASN A 371 -22.27 7.66 -10.92
N GLY A 372 -21.43 6.73 -10.46
CA GLY A 372 -20.08 7.01 -9.99
C GLY A 372 -19.00 6.58 -10.97
N PHE A 373 -17.78 6.98 -10.65
CA PHE A 373 -16.49 6.53 -11.18
C PHE A 373 -16.21 6.74 -12.68
N GLY A 374 -17.22 6.95 -13.52
CA GLY A 374 -17.09 6.95 -14.98
C GLY A 374 -16.20 8.06 -15.56
N LEU A 375 -15.35 7.69 -16.51
CA LEU A 375 -14.66 8.62 -17.42
C LEU A 375 -15.64 9.19 -18.47
N LEU A 376 -16.49 8.35 -19.04
CA LEU A 376 -17.68 8.78 -19.79
C LEU A 376 -18.78 9.16 -18.80
N ASP A 377 -19.75 9.92 -19.26
CA ASP A 377 -20.96 10.17 -18.49
C ASP A 377 -21.94 8.97 -18.52
N SER A 378 -23.08 9.10 -17.87
CA SER A 378 -24.07 8.02 -17.75
C SER A 378 -24.72 7.62 -19.08
N VAL A 379 -24.71 8.48 -20.09
CA VAL A 379 -25.22 8.19 -21.44
C VAL A 379 -24.15 7.76 -22.44
N GLY A 380 -22.88 7.75 -22.01
CA GLY A 380 -21.72 7.33 -22.81
C GLY A 380 -21.12 8.45 -23.65
N ASP A 381 -21.39 9.72 -23.29
CA ASP A 381 -20.74 10.85 -23.96
C ASP A 381 -19.36 11.14 -23.36
N SER A 382 -18.48 11.68 -24.20
CA SER A 382 -17.12 12.04 -23.80
C SER A 382 -17.14 13.20 -22.78
N THR A 383 -16.32 13.08 -21.75
CA THR A 383 -16.10 14.14 -20.77
C THR A 383 -14.73 14.79 -20.95
N ALA A 384 -14.57 16.00 -20.45
CA ALA A 384 -13.25 16.67 -20.43
C ALA A 384 -12.19 15.88 -19.61
N ARG A 385 -12.62 15.05 -18.65
CA ARG A 385 -11.75 14.12 -17.89
C ARG A 385 -11.16 13.05 -18.80
N LEU A 386 -11.99 12.43 -19.64
CA LEU A 386 -11.55 11.45 -20.61
C LEU A 386 -10.59 12.04 -21.63
N ASP A 387 -10.86 13.28 -22.08
CA ASP A 387 -10.00 13.97 -23.04
C ASP A 387 -8.60 14.20 -22.44
N GLU A 388 -8.53 14.64 -21.19
CA GLU A 388 -7.25 14.87 -20.51
C GLU A 388 -6.50 13.56 -20.26
N ALA A 389 -7.19 12.52 -19.77
CA ALA A 389 -6.58 11.18 -19.60
C ALA A 389 -6.01 10.63 -20.91
N GLY A 390 -6.78 10.77 -22.00
CA GLY A 390 -6.35 10.37 -23.34
C GLY A 390 -5.17 11.19 -23.87
N ARG A 391 -5.14 12.50 -23.64
CA ARG A 391 -4.02 13.39 -24.02
C ARG A 391 -2.74 12.95 -23.33
N ILE A 392 -2.79 12.67 -22.02
CA ILE A 392 -1.65 12.18 -21.26
C ILE A 392 -1.24 10.79 -21.72
N GLY A 393 -2.20 9.88 -21.92
CA GLY A 393 -1.94 8.53 -22.43
C GLY A 393 -1.18 8.53 -23.75
N LYS A 394 -1.59 9.37 -24.73
CA LYS A 394 -0.88 9.54 -26.00
C LYS A 394 0.55 10.08 -25.82
N ALA A 395 0.71 11.02 -24.88
CA ALA A 395 2.03 11.59 -24.58
C ALA A 395 2.98 10.53 -24.00
N LEU A 396 2.51 9.71 -23.06
CA LEU A 396 3.29 8.62 -22.45
C LEU A 396 3.71 7.55 -23.48
N GLN A 397 2.82 7.21 -24.42
CA GLN A 397 3.09 6.22 -25.48
C GLN A 397 4.21 6.66 -26.46
N ARG A 398 4.56 7.95 -26.52
CA ARG A 398 5.73 8.44 -27.27
C ARG A 398 7.06 7.99 -26.66
N PHE A 399 7.08 7.61 -25.38
CA PHE A 399 8.30 7.28 -24.63
C PHE A 399 8.15 5.91 -23.90
N PRO A 400 7.96 4.79 -24.65
CA PRO A 400 7.69 3.49 -24.06
C PRO A 400 8.83 2.97 -23.18
N ASP A 401 10.08 3.30 -23.49
CA ASP A 401 11.24 2.88 -22.70
C ASP A 401 11.31 3.60 -21.34
N LEU A 402 10.83 4.84 -21.25
CA LEU A 402 10.75 5.59 -19.99
C LEU A 402 9.57 5.17 -19.13
N PHE A 403 8.39 4.94 -19.71
CA PHE A 403 7.16 4.81 -18.95
C PHE A 403 6.58 3.38 -18.93
N GLY A 404 6.86 2.56 -19.94
CA GLY A 404 6.38 1.19 -20.01
C GLY A 404 7.20 0.18 -19.19
N ARG A 405 8.31 0.60 -18.60
CA ARG A 405 9.22 -0.26 -17.84
C ARG A 405 9.52 0.34 -16.46
N PRO A 406 10.03 -0.44 -15.50
CA PRO A 406 10.47 0.04 -14.20
C PRO A 406 11.78 0.84 -14.33
N THR A 407 11.68 2.14 -14.52
CA THR A 407 12.81 3.06 -14.78
C THR A 407 13.04 4.06 -13.65
N ARG A 408 12.37 3.90 -12.51
CA ARG A 408 12.64 4.74 -11.34
C ARG A 408 13.98 4.34 -10.71
N PRO A 409 14.90 5.29 -10.47
CA PRO A 409 16.16 5.00 -9.80
C PRO A 409 15.92 4.47 -8.38
N PRO A 410 16.77 3.56 -7.86
CA PRO A 410 16.73 3.14 -6.47
C PRO A 410 16.89 4.36 -5.53
N ALA A 411 16.12 4.40 -4.46
CA ALA A 411 16.27 5.43 -3.44
C ALA A 411 17.52 5.17 -2.57
N ARG A 412 18.03 6.21 -1.94
CA ARG A 412 19.11 6.09 -0.95
C ARG A 412 18.60 5.91 0.47
N VAL A 413 17.31 6.14 0.69
CA VAL A 413 16.62 5.99 1.98
C VAL A 413 15.59 4.90 1.87
N ALA A 414 15.54 4.00 2.85
CA ALA A 414 14.49 3.02 2.97
C ALA A 414 13.68 3.19 4.27
N LEU A 415 12.38 2.96 4.19
CA LEU A 415 11.51 2.74 5.34
C LEU A 415 11.33 1.24 5.54
N LEU A 416 11.70 0.74 6.71
CA LEU A 416 11.56 -0.68 7.01
C LEU A 416 10.09 -1.02 7.27
N ILE A 417 9.64 -2.06 6.62
CA ILE A 417 8.38 -2.75 6.87
C ILE A 417 8.70 -4.14 7.42
N ASP A 418 8.05 -4.52 8.49
CA ASP A 418 8.06 -5.88 9.01
C ASP A 418 6.60 -6.31 9.13
N GLU A 419 6.17 -7.23 8.26
CA GLU A 419 4.75 -7.65 8.20
C GLU A 419 4.29 -8.32 9.49
N ASP A 420 5.21 -8.95 10.24
CA ASP A 420 4.89 -9.55 11.54
C ASP A 420 4.61 -8.46 12.58
N ASN A 421 5.38 -7.37 12.54
CA ASN A 421 5.14 -6.19 13.38
C ASN A 421 3.79 -5.53 13.06
N PHE A 422 3.38 -5.46 11.79
CA PHE A 422 2.04 -5.00 11.41
C PHE A 422 0.94 -5.86 12.04
N GLN A 423 1.09 -7.19 11.98
CA GLN A 423 0.13 -8.11 12.61
C GLN A 423 0.02 -7.86 14.11
N PHE A 424 1.17 -7.75 14.77
CA PHE A 424 1.22 -7.47 16.20
C PHE A 424 0.58 -6.12 16.56
N CYS A 425 0.99 -5.04 15.89
CA CYS A 425 0.50 -3.70 16.17
C CYS A 425 -1.00 -3.56 15.93
N SER A 426 -1.54 -4.25 14.92
CA SER A 426 -2.98 -4.24 14.63
C SER A 426 -3.85 -4.79 15.77
N LEU A 427 -3.27 -5.61 16.64
CA LEU A 427 -3.94 -6.15 17.83
C LEU A 427 -3.52 -5.43 19.13
N TYR A 428 -2.33 -4.84 19.15
CA TYR A 428 -1.71 -4.31 20.38
C TYR A 428 -2.00 -2.83 20.60
N THR A 429 -2.00 -2.03 19.53
CA THR A 429 -2.22 -0.58 19.67
C THR A 429 -3.71 -0.25 19.55
N PRO A 430 -4.20 0.77 20.27
CA PRO A 430 -5.58 1.21 20.13
C PRO A 430 -5.92 1.55 18.69
N GLY A 431 -6.98 0.93 18.14
CA GLY A 431 -7.39 1.08 16.75
C GLY A 431 -6.47 0.42 15.72
N GLY A 432 -5.31 -0.15 16.11
CA GLY A 432 -4.38 -0.83 15.20
C GLY A 432 -3.66 0.05 14.18
N GLU A 433 -3.73 1.38 14.33
CA GLU A 433 -3.30 2.31 13.26
C GLU A 433 -1.97 3.04 13.52
N HIS A 434 -1.41 2.96 14.72
CA HIS A 434 -0.23 3.76 15.09
C HIS A 434 1.00 3.46 14.23
N GLU A 435 1.22 2.20 13.87
CA GLU A 435 2.29 1.83 12.95
C GLU A 435 2.05 2.39 11.55
N ALA A 436 0.84 2.20 11.00
CA ALA A 436 0.46 2.75 9.70
C ALA A 436 0.64 4.27 9.65
N TYR A 437 0.24 4.99 10.70
CA TYR A 437 0.46 6.44 10.81
C TYR A 437 1.95 6.78 10.90
N SER A 438 2.76 5.99 11.60
CA SER A 438 4.21 6.22 11.69
C SER A 438 4.89 6.01 10.32
N VAL A 439 4.54 4.96 9.60
CA VAL A 439 5.05 4.69 8.25
C VAL A 439 4.67 5.81 7.28
N ARG A 440 3.40 6.21 7.26
CA ARG A 440 2.90 7.32 6.43
C ARG A 440 3.58 8.63 6.75
N GLY A 441 3.77 8.93 8.04
CA GLY A 441 4.37 10.19 8.45
C GLY A 441 5.86 10.26 8.17
N TRP A 442 6.62 9.16 8.27
CA TRP A 442 8.00 9.13 7.80
C TRP A 442 8.07 9.38 6.29
N HIS A 443 7.21 8.75 5.51
CA HIS A 443 7.12 9.04 4.07
C HIS A 443 6.80 10.51 3.81
N ARG A 444 5.88 11.12 4.57
CA ARG A 444 5.54 12.54 4.43
C ARG A 444 6.72 13.46 4.70
N ILE A 445 7.48 13.20 5.76
CA ILE A 445 8.68 13.98 6.11
C ILE A 445 9.69 13.94 4.94
N LEU A 446 9.92 12.77 4.36
CA LEU A 446 10.84 12.56 3.25
C LEU A 446 10.31 13.18 1.94
N TRP A 447 9.02 13.00 1.65
CA TRP A 447 8.37 13.57 0.48
C TRP A 447 8.41 15.10 0.51
N ASP A 448 8.08 15.71 1.67
CA ASP A 448 8.16 17.16 1.86
C ASP A 448 9.60 17.70 1.71
N ALA A 449 10.60 16.88 1.99
CA ALA A 449 12.00 17.20 1.81
C ALA A 449 12.53 16.93 0.38
N GLY A 450 11.70 16.41 -0.53
CA GLY A 450 12.11 16.06 -1.89
C GLY A 450 13.07 14.87 -1.95
N ILE A 451 13.04 13.97 -0.94
CA ILE A 451 13.90 12.81 -0.83
C ILE A 451 13.14 11.57 -1.28
N PRO A 452 13.55 10.90 -2.38
CA PRO A 452 12.98 9.63 -2.79
C PRO A 452 13.16 8.55 -1.73
N VAL A 453 12.16 7.67 -1.60
CA VAL A 453 12.17 6.60 -0.62
C VAL A 453 11.70 5.29 -1.24
N ASP A 454 12.30 4.19 -0.79
CA ASP A 454 11.82 2.83 -0.99
C ASP A 454 11.33 2.26 0.34
N PHE A 455 10.41 1.30 0.27
CA PHE A 455 10.03 0.49 1.42
C PHE A 455 10.71 -0.85 1.32
N ILE A 456 11.15 -1.42 2.42
CA ILE A 456 11.85 -2.70 2.45
C ILE A 456 11.32 -3.62 3.53
N ASP A 457 11.21 -4.90 3.20
CA ASP A 457 11.09 -5.97 4.19
C ASP A 457 12.37 -6.83 4.10
N PRO A 458 13.16 -6.91 5.17
CA PRO A 458 14.44 -7.63 5.15
C PRO A 458 14.33 -9.11 4.77
N ARG A 459 13.16 -9.73 4.93
CA ARG A 459 12.93 -11.14 4.55
C ARG A 459 13.06 -11.38 3.05
N PHE A 460 12.92 -10.35 2.24
CA PHE A 460 12.87 -10.43 0.78
C PHE A 460 14.05 -9.73 0.09
N LEU A 461 15.07 -9.34 0.86
CA LEU A 461 16.27 -8.69 0.36
C LEU A 461 17.53 -9.48 0.73
N THR A 462 18.50 -9.45 -0.16
CA THR A 462 19.87 -9.87 0.15
C THR A 462 20.59 -8.79 0.98
N ALA A 463 21.67 -9.17 1.64
CA ALA A 463 22.51 -8.23 2.37
C ALA A 463 23.08 -7.13 1.45
N ASP A 464 23.45 -7.47 0.21
CA ASP A 464 23.99 -6.50 -0.77
C ASP A 464 22.92 -5.48 -1.19
N GLU A 465 21.67 -5.91 -1.39
CA GLU A 465 20.57 -5.00 -1.69
C GLU A 465 20.30 -4.05 -0.52
N MET A 466 20.33 -4.53 0.72
CA MET A 466 20.22 -3.67 1.90
C MET A 466 21.38 -2.66 1.98
N ASN A 467 22.60 -3.07 1.67
CA ASN A 467 23.78 -2.19 1.68
C ASN A 467 23.76 -1.11 0.58
N GLY A 468 22.87 -1.22 -0.39
CA GLY A 468 22.59 -0.18 -1.38
C GLY A 468 21.97 1.09 -0.78
N TYR A 469 21.31 0.99 0.37
CA TYR A 469 20.72 2.14 1.06
C TYR A 469 21.76 2.83 1.96
N ALA A 470 21.79 4.16 1.93
CA ALA A 470 22.62 4.94 2.85
C ALA A 470 22.05 4.95 4.25
N ILE A 471 20.73 4.88 4.37
CA ILE A 471 20.02 4.91 5.65
C ILE A 471 18.72 4.10 5.59
N ILE A 472 18.48 3.34 6.65
CA ILE A 472 17.21 2.63 6.90
C ILE A 472 16.53 3.26 8.11
N ILE A 473 15.26 3.62 7.97
CA ILE A 473 14.44 4.19 9.03
C ILE A 473 13.48 3.12 9.55
N LEU A 474 13.31 3.03 10.87
CA LEU A 474 12.47 2.04 11.56
C LEU A 474 11.21 2.73 12.13
N PRO A 475 10.11 2.76 11.37
CA PRO A 475 8.87 3.34 11.86
C PRO A 475 8.17 2.39 12.83
N PHE A 476 7.93 2.79 14.07
CA PHE A 476 7.08 2.09 15.05
C PHE A 476 7.32 0.56 15.13
N LEU A 477 8.58 0.14 15.20
CA LEU A 477 8.99 -1.26 15.10
C LEU A 477 9.02 -1.93 16.47
N LEU A 478 7.87 -2.29 17.03
CA LEU A 478 7.74 -2.82 18.39
C LEU A 478 8.11 -4.30 18.53
N ALA A 479 7.70 -5.14 17.57
CA ALA A 479 7.85 -6.58 17.61
C ALA A 479 8.50 -7.12 16.32
N PRO A 480 9.76 -6.75 16.04
CA PRO A 480 10.46 -7.21 14.83
C PRO A 480 10.68 -8.71 14.86
N SER A 481 10.73 -9.33 13.69
CA SER A 481 11.19 -10.70 13.54
C SER A 481 12.67 -10.83 13.90
N GLU A 482 13.09 -12.02 14.36
CA GLU A 482 14.51 -12.30 14.62
C GLU A 482 15.39 -12.10 13.37
N HIS A 483 14.81 -12.36 12.19
CA HIS A 483 15.47 -12.09 10.92
C HIS A 483 15.76 -10.60 10.72
N THR A 484 14.76 -9.75 10.96
CA THR A 484 14.91 -8.29 10.90
C THR A 484 15.96 -7.78 11.88
N VAL A 485 15.97 -8.31 13.11
CA VAL A 485 16.99 -7.96 14.13
C VAL A 485 18.40 -8.30 13.63
N ALA A 486 18.59 -9.49 13.09
CA ALA A 486 19.90 -9.94 12.59
C ALA A 486 20.34 -9.15 11.34
N ALA A 487 19.44 -8.94 10.38
CA ALA A 487 19.73 -8.23 9.14
C ALA A 487 20.15 -6.78 9.40
N LEU A 488 19.44 -6.04 10.26
CA LEU A 488 19.80 -4.67 10.62
C LEU A 488 21.11 -4.58 11.38
N THR A 489 21.38 -5.53 12.29
CA THR A 489 22.64 -5.58 13.02
C THR A 489 23.82 -5.76 12.06
N ALA A 490 23.68 -6.65 11.08
CA ALA A 490 24.69 -6.88 10.05
C ALA A 490 24.86 -5.64 9.14
N TYR A 491 23.77 -5.03 8.71
CA TYR A 491 23.75 -3.81 7.88
C TYR A 491 24.55 -2.66 8.54
N VAL A 492 24.30 -2.38 9.83
CA VAL A 492 25.02 -1.31 10.56
C VAL A 492 26.49 -1.67 10.72
N ALA A 493 26.83 -2.92 11.01
CA ALA A 493 28.21 -3.36 11.15
C ALA A 493 29.03 -3.15 9.86
N GLN A 494 28.37 -3.22 8.69
CA GLN A 494 28.99 -2.99 7.38
C GLN A 494 29.09 -1.51 6.97
N GLY A 495 28.48 -0.61 7.72
CA GLY A 495 28.58 0.84 7.50
C GLY A 495 27.25 1.54 7.19
N GLY A 496 26.15 0.79 7.20
CA GLY A 496 24.81 1.36 7.05
C GLY A 496 24.38 2.21 8.25
N HIS A 497 23.46 3.13 8.02
CA HIS A 497 22.93 4.02 9.04
C HIS A 497 21.49 3.70 9.38
N VAL A 498 21.10 3.84 10.64
CA VAL A 498 19.72 3.58 11.11
C VAL A 498 19.18 4.74 11.93
N ILE A 499 17.97 5.19 11.61
CA ILE A 499 17.15 6.03 12.48
C ILE A 499 15.96 5.20 12.95
N SER A 500 15.69 5.18 14.26
CA SER A 500 14.56 4.47 14.85
C SER A 500 13.64 5.41 15.62
N ASP A 501 12.33 5.22 15.47
CA ASP A 501 11.36 5.70 16.46
C ASP A 501 11.61 5.08 17.83
N ALA A 502 10.89 5.53 18.86
CA ALA A 502 10.94 4.98 20.22
C ALA A 502 10.54 3.49 20.27
N ALA A 503 10.97 2.83 21.34
CA ALA A 503 10.60 1.47 21.72
C ALA A 503 10.88 0.36 20.66
N PRO A 504 11.99 0.42 19.87
CA PRO A 504 12.27 -0.61 18.88
C PRO A 504 12.55 -1.95 19.57
N GLY A 505 11.91 -3.02 19.09
CA GLY A 505 12.10 -4.35 19.65
C GLY A 505 11.69 -4.49 21.11
N ARG A 506 10.66 -3.77 21.54
CA ARG A 506 10.10 -3.86 22.88
C ARG A 506 9.43 -5.20 23.15
N ASN A 507 8.85 -5.78 22.14
CA ASN A 507 8.12 -7.05 22.21
C ASN A 507 8.82 -8.12 21.36
N SER A 508 8.64 -9.38 21.75
CA SER A 508 9.00 -10.52 20.90
C SER A 508 8.00 -10.68 19.75
N PRO A 509 8.34 -11.44 18.68
CA PRO A 509 7.39 -11.76 17.60
C PRO A 509 6.13 -12.49 18.09
N GLN A 510 6.15 -13.12 19.29
CA GLN A 510 5.01 -13.76 19.91
C GLN A 510 4.15 -12.79 20.76
N GLY A 511 4.51 -11.49 20.76
CA GLY A 511 3.78 -10.44 21.44
C GLY A 511 4.18 -10.15 22.90
N PHE A 512 5.04 -10.98 23.50
CA PHE A 512 5.47 -10.76 24.89
C PHE A 512 6.45 -9.60 25.03
N CYS A 513 6.22 -8.73 26.00
CA CYS A 513 7.17 -7.68 26.31
C CYS A 513 8.51 -8.28 26.78
N LEU A 514 9.60 -7.81 26.20
CA LEU A 514 10.93 -8.27 26.56
C LEU A 514 11.37 -7.63 27.89
N ARG A 515 12.11 -8.37 28.71
CA ARG A 515 12.75 -7.81 29.90
C ARG A 515 13.76 -6.75 29.49
N GLY A 516 13.64 -5.56 30.04
CA GLY A 516 14.44 -4.38 29.64
C GLY A 516 13.86 -3.63 28.45
N GLU A 517 12.66 -4.00 27.98
CA GLU A 517 11.84 -3.27 27.00
C GLU A 517 12.56 -2.96 25.67
N MET A 518 13.57 -3.76 25.32
CA MET A 518 14.28 -3.72 24.04
C MET A 518 14.98 -5.05 23.79
N HIS A 519 15.09 -5.45 22.55
CA HIS A 519 15.84 -6.65 22.16
C HIS A 519 17.32 -6.54 22.57
N PRO A 520 17.94 -7.55 23.22
CA PRO A 520 19.32 -7.46 23.73
C PRO A 520 20.39 -7.09 22.68
N ALA A 521 20.22 -7.57 21.43
CA ALA A 521 21.12 -7.18 20.34
C ALA A 521 21.02 -5.69 20.02
N TRP A 522 19.81 -5.11 20.12
CA TRP A 522 19.58 -3.70 19.83
C TRP A 522 19.98 -2.77 20.97
N MET A 523 19.97 -3.23 22.23
CA MET A 523 20.60 -2.50 23.31
C MET A 523 22.08 -2.23 23.03
N LYS A 524 22.78 -3.21 22.44
CA LYS A 524 24.17 -3.04 21.98
C LYS A 524 24.27 -2.18 20.74
N LEU A 525 23.37 -2.37 19.78
CA LEU A 525 23.35 -1.66 18.50
C LEU A 525 23.12 -0.15 18.72
N PHE A 526 22.19 0.23 19.57
CA PHE A 526 21.88 1.63 19.89
C PHE A 526 22.72 2.21 21.03
N GLY A 527 23.51 1.38 21.73
CA GLY A 527 24.38 1.82 22.82
C GLY A 527 23.63 2.39 24.03
N CYS A 528 22.42 1.91 24.28
CA CYS A 528 21.57 2.37 25.39
C CYS A 528 20.62 1.26 25.86
N VAL A 529 20.00 1.49 27.01
CA VAL A 529 18.88 0.70 27.52
C VAL A 529 17.71 1.62 27.88
N PRO A 530 16.47 1.20 27.66
CA PRO A 530 15.29 1.94 28.11
C PRO A 530 15.30 2.20 29.63
N GLU A 531 14.75 3.34 30.03
CA GLU A 531 14.59 3.70 31.42
C GLU A 531 13.12 3.97 31.75
N ASP A 532 12.52 5.02 31.18
CA ASP A 532 11.12 5.39 31.38
C ASP A 532 10.39 5.48 30.02
N PHE A 533 9.07 5.24 30.04
CA PHE A 533 8.20 5.37 28.89
C PHE A 533 6.94 6.11 29.30
N THR A 534 6.92 7.43 29.06
CA THR A 534 5.90 8.34 29.55
C THR A 534 4.99 8.82 28.44
N LEU A 535 3.69 8.82 28.68
CA LEU A 535 2.69 9.33 27.74
C LEU A 535 2.84 10.84 27.55
N VAL A 536 2.90 11.31 26.32
CA VAL A 536 2.77 12.73 25.96
C VAL A 536 1.30 13.08 25.97
N ARG A 537 0.85 13.79 27.00
CA ARG A 537 -0.53 14.21 27.15
C ARG A 537 -0.63 15.57 27.80
N GLU A 538 -1.79 16.19 27.72
CA GLU A 538 -2.15 17.31 28.53
C GLU A 538 -2.43 16.89 29.98
N PRO A 539 -2.13 17.74 30.97
CA PRO A 539 -2.41 17.45 32.38
C PRO A 539 -3.87 17.11 32.66
N ASP A 540 -4.79 17.78 31.95
CA ASP A 540 -6.25 17.62 32.08
C ASP A 540 -6.87 16.78 30.97
N GLY A 541 -6.05 16.03 30.21
CA GLY A 541 -6.50 15.17 29.14
C GLY A 541 -7.40 14.03 29.62
N PRO A 542 -8.10 13.37 28.72
CA PRO A 542 -8.95 12.23 29.06
C PRO A 542 -8.15 11.14 29.74
N SER A 543 -8.85 10.32 30.54
CA SER A 543 -8.21 9.26 31.30
C SER A 543 -7.33 8.39 30.40
N ARG A 544 -6.26 7.81 30.96
CA ARG A 544 -5.36 6.91 30.22
C ARG A 544 -6.05 5.72 29.55
N TRP A 545 -7.29 5.43 29.90
CA TRP A 545 -8.11 4.37 29.32
C TRP A 545 -8.94 4.85 28.13
N SER A 546 -9.12 6.13 28.01
CA SER A 546 -9.64 6.75 26.81
C SER A 546 -8.45 7.24 25.99
N PHE A 547 -7.60 6.33 25.52
CA PHE A 547 -6.74 6.63 24.39
C PHE A 547 -7.61 6.74 23.16
N PRO A 548 -8.22 7.86 22.91
CA PRO A 548 -8.77 8.01 21.63
C PRO A 548 -7.56 8.20 20.73
N GLU A 549 -7.43 7.42 19.74
CA GLU A 549 -6.76 7.71 18.49
C GLU A 549 -7.01 9.16 18.05
N ARG A 550 -7.96 9.76 18.66
CA ARG A 550 -8.48 11.11 18.49
C ARG A 550 -7.66 12.21 19.15
N THR A 551 -6.82 11.92 20.14
CA THR A 551 -6.05 12.94 20.86
C THR A 551 -4.69 13.22 20.26
N TRP A 552 -4.19 12.40 19.35
CA TRP A 552 -2.87 12.63 18.75
C TRP A 552 -2.78 13.90 17.89
N GLY A 553 -3.89 14.49 17.47
CA GLY A 553 -3.95 15.81 16.82
C GLY A 553 -4.46 16.95 17.72
N GLU A 554 -4.75 16.70 19.00
CA GLU A 554 -5.46 17.62 19.89
C GLU A 554 -4.61 18.18 21.04
N TYR A 555 -3.30 17.94 21.04
CA TYR A 555 -2.41 18.50 22.06
C TYR A 555 -2.43 20.03 22.00
N ARG A 556 -2.86 20.69 23.08
CA ARG A 556 -2.90 22.15 23.18
C ARG A 556 -1.51 22.75 23.21
N GLU A 557 -0.58 22.10 23.89
CA GLU A 557 0.81 22.52 23.98
C GLU A 557 1.73 21.49 23.33
N ALA A 558 2.64 21.96 22.49
CA ALA A 558 3.64 21.12 21.88
C ALA A 558 4.76 20.80 22.88
N CYS A 559 4.99 19.52 23.13
CA CYS A 559 6.14 19.02 23.86
C CYS A 559 7.30 18.74 22.91
N PHE A 560 8.50 19.20 23.21
CA PHE A 560 9.68 19.02 22.36
C PHE A 560 10.83 18.37 23.11
N LEU A 561 11.49 17.43 22.45
CA LEU A 561 12.83 16.99 22.80
C LEU A 561 13.83 18.03 22.28
N GLU A 562 14.77 18.43 23.10
CA GLU A 562 15.78 19.44 22.81
C GLU A 562 17.06 18.77 22.31
N GLY A 563 17.66 19.31 21.28
CA GLY A 563 18.92 18.84 20.74
C GLY A 563 20.10 19.11 21.67
N LEU A 564 21.10 18.22 21.60
CA LEU A 564 22.37 18.32 22.29
C LEU A 564 23.54 18.25 21.32
N GLY A 565 24.69 18.78 21.69
CA GLY A 565 25.91 18.74 20.90
C GLY A 565 25.70 19.28 19.50
N PRO A 566 25.97 18.50 18.44
CA PRO A 566 25.79 18.93 17.05
C PRO A 566 24.33 19.24 16.65
N CYS A 567 23.34 18.90 17.48
CA CYS A 567 21.92 19.20 17.28
C CYS A 567 21.38 20.27 18.25
N ALA A 568 22.22 21.00 18.98
CA ALA A 568 21.85 21.88 20.11
C ALA A 568 20.79 22.96 19.80
N GLU A 569 20.68 23.39 18.52
CA GLU A 569 19.67 24.37 18.09
C GLU A 569 18.43 23.73 17.44
N GLN A 570 18.33 22.40 17.48
CA GLN A 570 17.28 21.65 16.83
C GLN A 570 16.33 21.06 17.88
N LYS A 571 15.08 20.81 17.47
CA LYS A 571 14.06 20.23 18.35
C LYS A 571 13.29 19.16 17.59
N LEU A 572 12.83 18.14 18.32
CA LEU A 572 11.93 17.11 17.83
C LEU A 572 10.64 17.15 18.63
N ARG A 573 9.51 17.34 17.95
CA ARG A 573 8.21 17.30 18.64
C ARG A 573 7.92 15.89 19.12
N ALA A 574 7.67 15.76 20.41
CA ALA A 574 7.24 14.50 21.01
C ALA A 574 5.80 14.18 20.59
N ASN A 575 5.54 12.90 20.31
CA ASN A 575 4.21 12.41 19.97
C ASN A 575 3.98 11.00 20.52
N LEU A 576 2.79 10.72 21.00
CA LEU A 576 2.35 9.51 21.71
C LEU A 576 3.08 9.33 23.04
N TYR A 577 4.37 9.05 23.01
CA TYR A 577 5.19 8.78 24.18
C TYR A 577 6.56 9.46 24.09
N VAL A 578 7.15 9.70 25.24
CA VAL A 578 8.57 9.98 25.42
C VAL A 578 9.22 8.80 26.11
N GLN A 579 10.30 8.29 25.53
CA GLN A 579 11.16 7.27 26.11
C GLN A 579 12.49 7.89 26.52
N SER A 580 12.90 7.65 27.77
CA SER A 580 14.25 7.98 28.24
C SER A 580 15.16 6.77 28.23
N PHE A 581 16.47 7.05 28.27
CA PHE A 581 17.51 6.03 28.11
C PHE A 581 18.66 6.21 29.12
N LYS A 582 19.19 5.07 29.57
CA LYS A 582 20.51 4.98 30.18
C LYS A 582 21.56 4.61 29.13
N LEU A 583 22.66 5.36 29.10
CA LEU A 583 23.73 5.12 28.12
C LEU A 583 24.48 3.81 28.41
N LYS A 584 24.80 3.08 27.35
CA LYS A 584 25.63 1.88 27.36
C LYS A 584 26.66 1.92 26.21
N GLY A 585 27.41 3.02 26.15
CA GLY A 585 28.40 3.28 25.09
C GLY A 585 27.94 4.30 24.03
N GLY A 586 26.65 4.55 23.90
CA GLY A 586 26.12 5.62 23.05
C GLY A 586 26.33 7.02 23.64
N ALA A 587 26.10 8.04 22.82
CA ALA A 587 26.15 9.44 23.20
C ALA A 587 24.78 10.11 23.13
N PRO A 588 24.42 11.01 24.06
CA PRO A 588 23.12 11.68 23.99
C PRO A 588 23.12 12.74 22.89
N PHE A 589 22.01 12.85 22.14
CA PHE A 589 21.81 13.91 21.17
C PHE A 589 20.44 14.60 21.27
N LEU A 590 19.50 14.03 22.04
CA LEU A 590 18.25 14.66 22.44
C LEU A 590 18.02 14.46 23.93
N LYS A 591 17.37 15.45 24.57
CA LYS A 591 16.92 15.40 25.94
C LYS A 591 15.51 15.96 26.09
N ILE A 592 14.88 15.62 27.23
CA ILE A 592 13.71 16.30 27.75
C ILE A 592 13.93 16.55 29.24
N ASN A 593 13.83 17.80 29.67
CA ASN A 593 14.28 18.19 31.00
C ASN A 593 15.71 17.68 31.27
N ASP A 594 15.91 16.89 32.30
CA ASP A 594 17.20 16.30 32.65
C ASP A 594 17.38 14.86 32.18
N GLN A 595 16.39 14.30 31.43
CA GLN A 595 16.43 12.93 30.92
C GLN A 595 16.96 12.87 29.50
N ILE A 596 17.77 11.85 29.19
CA ILE A 596 18.23 11.56 27.85
C ILE A 596 17.08 10.91 27.08
N ALA A 597 16.62 11.56 26.01
CA ALA A 597 15.52 11.13 25.17
C ALA A 597 15.93 10.90 23.71
N GLY A 598 17.20 10.76 23.44
CA GLY A 598 17.73 10.36 22.14
C GLY A 598 19.20 10.01 22.24
N VAL A 599 19.59 8.89 21.65
CA VAL A 599 20.95 8.35 21.70
C VAL A 599 21.47 8.09 20.30
N THR A 600 22.69 8.49 20.05
CA THR A 600 23.45 8.11 18.85
C THR A 600 24.58 7.17 19.25
N HIS A 601 24.82 6.16 18.40
CA HIS A 601 25.88 5.19 18.68
C HIS A 601 26.57 4.77 17.38
N GLN A 602 27.90 4.69 17.39
CA GLN A 602 28.68 4.17 16.29
C GLN A 602 28.97 2.69 16.54
N THR A 603 28.53 1.83 15.62
CA THR A 603 28.76 0.39 15.66
C THR A 603 29.48 -0.02 14.37
N GLY A 604 30.73 -0.46 14.47
CA GLY A 604 31.55 -0.71 13.30
C GLY A 604 31.77 0.56 12.49
N LYS A 605 31.37 0.53 11.20
CA LYS A 605 31.44 1.70 10.31
C LYS A 605 30.12 2.48 10.25
N GLY A 606 29.01 1.93 10.77
CA GLY A 606 27.69 2.53 10.73
C GLY A 606 27.36 3.33 11.98
N THR A 607 26.30 4.11 11.90
CA THR A 607 25.79 4.94 13.00
C THR A 607 24.30 4.73 13.17
N THR A 608 23.89 4.62 14.41
CA THR A 608 22.46 4.53 14.76
C THR A 608 22.00 5.76 15.54
N TRP A 609 20.76 6.13 15.34
CA TRP A 609 20.02 7.13 16.13
C TRP A 609 18.72 6.51 16.61
N ILE A 610 18.48 6.53 17.92
CA ILE A 610 17.19 6.22 18.49
C ILE A 610 16.53 7.50 18.97
N LEU A 611 15.33 7.76 18.47
CA LEU A 611 14.52 8.90 18.87
C LEU A 611 13.64 8.48 20.04
N GLY A 612 13.68 9.19 21.15
CA GLY A 612 12.86 8.90 22.32
C GLY A 612 11.38 9.26 22.13
N THR A 613 10.88 9.28 20.91
CA THR A 613 9.47 9.52 20.58
C THR A 613 9.14 8.92 19.22
N PHE A 614 7.86 8.95 18.82
CA PHE A 614 7.39 8.45 17.54
C PHE A 614 7.36 9.57 16.49
N ALA A 615 8.52 9.85 15.90
CA ALA A 615 8.70 10.91 14.91
C ALA A 615 7.88 10.66 13.63
N GLY A 616 7.74 9.41 13.21
CA GLY A 616 6.87 9.06 12.10
C GLY A 616 5.41 9.39 12.36
N HIS A 617 4.88 9.01 13.52
CA HIS A 617 3.50 9.35 13.90
C HIS A 617 3.29 10.87 13.98
N ASN A 618 4.28 11.61 14.51
CA ASN A 618 4.29 13.07 14.45
C ASN A 618 4.23 13.61 12.99
N GLY A 619 4.92 12.96 12.07
CA GLY A 619 4.88 13.30 10.65
C GLY A 619 3.47 13.27 10.05
N THR A 620 2.64 12.30 10.44
CA THR A 620 1.23 12.26 10.04
C THR A 620 0.39 13.30 10.78
N ALA A 621 0.55 13.38 12.11
CA ALA A 621 -0.30 14.22 12.95
C ALA A 621 -0.02 15.71 12.80
N HIS A 622 1.23 16.11 12.74
CA HIS A 622 1.64 17.51 12.82
C HIS A 622 2.57 17.95 11.69
N CYS A 623 3.51 17.10 11.29
CA CYS A 623 4.54 17.37 10.28
C CYS A 623 5.24 18.75 10.49
N ASP A 624 5.55 19.09 11.73
CA ASP A 624 6.06 20.40 12.13
C ASP A 624 7.45 20.69 11.56
N ALA A 625 7.76 21.98 11.38
CA ALA A 625 9.00 22.42 10.75
C ALA A 625 10.26 22.10 11.58
N ALA A 626 10.16 22.09 12.91
CA ALA A 626 11.31 21.84 13.78
C ALA A 626 11.75 20.36 13.65
N SER A 627 10.79 19.43 13.70
CA SER A 627 11.05 18.01 13.50
C SER A 627 11.62 17.72 12.11
N ARG A 628 11.05 18.31 11.05
CA ARG A 628 11.59 18.19 9.70
C ARG A 628 13.02 18.67 9.56
N LYS A 629 13.36 19.81 10.22
CA LYS A 629 14.73 20.36 10.22
C LYS A 629 15.73 19.41 10.91
N LEU A 630 15.37 18.82 12.03
CA LEU A 630 16.23 17.86 12.72
C LEU A 630 16.44 16.61 11.85
N ILE A 631 15.38 16.04 11.29
CA ILE A 631 15.46 14.84 10.45
C ILE A 631 16.33 15.13 9.20
N ALA A 632 16.11 16.27 8.52
CA ALA A 632 16.94 16.66 7.39
C ALA A 632 18.42 16.77 7.75
N GLY A 633 18.74 17.28 8.96
CA GLY A 633 20.10 17.33 9.49
C GLY A 633 20.71 15.93 9.73
N LEU A 634 19.92 14.96 10.18
CA LEU A 634 20.39 13.57 10.33
C LEU A 634 20.64 12.92 8.98
N LEU A 635 19.74 13.13 8.01
CA LEU A 635 19.89 12.61 6.64
C LEU A 635 21.13 13.19 5.95
N ASP A 636 21.38 14.49 6.10
CA ASP A 636 22.56 15.18 5.55
C ASP A 636 23.88 14.58 6.09
N ARG A 637 23.94 14.18 7.38
CA ARG A 637 25.09 13.48 7.97
C ARG A 637 25.35 12.13 7.32
N CYS A 638 24.32 11.48 6.77
CA CYS A 638 24.42 10.24 6.00
C CYS A 638 24.69 10.50 4.50
N GLY A 639 24.96 11.77 4.11
CA GLY A 639 25.17 12.16 2.72
C GLY A 639 23.89 12.07 1.88
N VAL A 640 22.71 12.13 2.51
CA VAL A 640 21.42 12.12 1.82
C VAL A 640 20.87 13.55 1.75
N ARG A 641 20.72 14.03 0.54
CA ARG A 641 20.18 15.38 0.21
C ARG A 641 19.19 15.28 -0.94
N PRO A 642 18.19 16.18 -1.02
CA PRO A 642 17.34 16.25 -2.19
C PRO A 642 18.16 16.59 -3.44
N GLU A 643 17.80 16.01 -4.58
CA GLU A 643 18.47 16.30 -5.84
C GLU A 643 18.12 17.72 -6.38
N HIS A 644 16.92 18.17 -6.06
CA HIS A 644 16.42 19.52 -6.35
C HIS A 644 16.16 20.26 -5.04
N THR A 645 16.64 21.48 -4.94
CA THR A 645 16.60 22.28 -3.69
C THR A 645 15.58 23.41 -3.71
N GLY A 646 14.76 23.50 -4.76
CA GLY A 646 13.70 24.50 -4.90
C GLY A 646 12.41 24.14 -4.12
N ALA A 647 11.33 24.87 -4.42
CA ALA A 647 10.00 24.61 -3.85
C ALA A 647 9.28 23.45 -4.55
N LEU A 648 9.74 23.05 -5.74
CA LEU A 648 9.21 21.90 -6.47
C LEU A 648 9.84 20.60 -5.97
N LEU A 649 9.04 19.54 -5.89
CA LEU A 649 9.51 18.18 -5.56
C LEU A 649 9.85 17.45 -6.86
N LEU A 650 11.06 16.89 -6.95
CA LEU A 650 11.53 16.18 -8.14
C LEU A 650 11.46 14.66 -7.94
N GLN A 651 10.80 13.98 -8.88
CA GLN A 651 10.87 12.53 -9.07
C GLN A 651 11.36 12.22 -10.49
N LYS A 652 12.09 11.11 -10.67
CA LYS A 652 12.69 10.80 -11.97
C LYS A 652 12.32 9.40 -12.48
N ARG A 653 12.27 9.29 -13.80
CA ARG A 653 12.37 8.05 -14.56
C ARG A 653 13.62 8.14 -15.42
N VAL A 654 14.43 7.08 -15.45
CA VAL A 654 15.78 7.14 -16.05
C VAL A 654 16.01 5.97 -17.00
N THR A 655 16.52 6.29 -18.18
CA THR A 655 17.08 5.33 -19.14
C THR A 655 18.49 5.79 -19.51
N PRO A 656 19.31 4.98 -20.19
CA PRO A 656 20.64 5.40 -20.62
C PRO A 656 20.67 6.63 -21.54
N THR A 657 19.56 6.93 -22.25
CA THR A 657 19.51 7.96 -23.30
C THR A 657 18.57 9.12 -22.99
N ALA A 658 17.71 8.99 -21.97
CA ALA A 658 16.73 10.01 -21.62
C ALA A 658 16.31 9.89 -20.15
N GLU A 659 15.88 11.02 -19.59
CA GLU A 659 15.20 11.05 -18.28
C GLU A 659 13.86 11.76 -18.40
N ALA A 660 12.89 11.35 -17.57
CA ALA A 660 11.69 12.12 -17.31
C ALA A 660 11.79 12.74 -15.90
N TRP A 661 11.73 14.04 -15.83
CA TRP A 661 11.78 14.83 -14.60
C TRP A 661 10.38 15.28 -14.23
N CYS A 662 9.80 14.65 -13.24
CA CYS A 662 8.44 14.92 -12.74
C CYS A 662 8.54 15.93 -11.58
N PHE A 663 8.17 17.18 -11.86
CA PHE A 663 8.15 18.26 -10.88
C PHE A 663 6.75 18.44 -10.33
N THR A 664 6.58 18.22 -9.03
CA THR A 664 5.34 18.46 -8.30
C THR A 664 5.43 19.79 -7.54
N ASN A 665 4.45 20.67 -7.71
CA ASN A 665 4.26 21.83 -6.86
C ASN A 665 3.35 21.48 -5.67
N PRO A 666 3.89 21.30 -4.45
CA PRO A 666 3.08 20.94 -3.28
C PRO A 666 2.49 22.17 -2.57
N THR A 667 2.55 23.36 -3.19
CA THR A 667 2.15 24.64 -2.58
C THR A 667 0.83 25.16 -3.15
N ALA A 668 0.19 26.05 -2.42
CA ALA A 668 -1.04 26.73 -2.85
C ALA A 668 -0.80 27.90 -3.82
N GLY A 669 0.46 28.21 -4.16
CA GLY A 669 0.84 29.28 -5.07
C GLY A 669 1.49 28.78 -6.35
N LEU A 670 1.53 29.63 -7.38
CA LEU A 670 2.34 29.38 -8.57
C LEU A 670 3.82 29.36 -8.18
N VAL A 671 4.55 28.33 -8.57
CA VAL A 671 6.00 28.26 -8.43
C VAL A 671 6.66 28.50 -9.79
N GLU A 672 7.63 29.40 -9.84
CA GLU A 672 8.48 29.63 -10.99
C GLU A 672 9.94 29.45 -10.57
N GLU A 673 10.62 28.50 -11.16
CA GLU A 673 12.00 28.15 -10.82
C GLU A 673 12.86 27.92 -12.05
N ALA A 674 14.14 28.19 -11.88
CA ALA A 674 15.16 27.87 -12.87
C ALA A 674 15.73 26.49 -12.60
N VAL A 675 15.62 25.59 -13.56
CA VAL A 675 16.10 24.20 -13.46
C VAL A 675 17.29 24.01 -14.40
N ASP A 676 18.42 23.54 -13.86
CA ASP A 676 19.61 23.25 -14.64
C ASP A 676 19.46 21.92 -15.38
N LEU A 677 19.62 21.93 -16.70
CA LEU A 677 19.59 20.74 -17.55
C LEU A 677 20.84 19.85 -17.41
N LYS A 678 21.85 20.27 -16.63
CA LYS A 678 23.11 19.53 -16.47
C LYS A 678 23.79 19.30 -17.84
N ALA A 679 24.02 18.05 -18.21
CA ALA A 679 24.62 17.66 -19.49
C ALA A 679 23.61 17.45 -20.64
N TRP A 680 22.29 17.50 -20.36
CA TRP A 680 21.26 17.23 -21.36
C TRP A 680 21.16 18.37 -22.40
N LYS A 681 21.05 17.96 -23.68
CA LYS A 681 21.01 18.92 -24.80
C LYS A 681 19.61 19.26 -25.25
N GLN A 682 18.68 18.31 -25.11
CA GLN A 682 17.28 18.46 -25.53
C GLN A 682 16.37 18.45 -24.33
N VAL A 683 15.30 19.22 -24.42
CA VAL A 683 14.24 19.27 -23.41
C VAL A 683 12.90 19.54 -24.06
N GLU A 684 11.89 18.75 -23.74
CA GLU A 684 10.50 19.02 -24.10
C GLU A 684 9.59 18.75 -22.89
N ASP A 685 8.43 19.40 -22.87
CA ASP A 685 7.37 19.07 -21.92
C ASP A 685 6.61 17.85 -22.44
N LEU A 686 6.35 16.85 -21.57
CA LEU A 686 5.69 15.60 -21.93
C LEU A 686 4.36 15.83 -22.66
N VAL A 687 3.56 16.76 -22.19
CA VAL A 687 2.21 17.05 -22.71
C VAL A 687 2.18 18.24 -23.69
N GLY A 688 3.36 18.76 -24.09
CA GLY A 688 3.51 19.79 -25.10
C GLY A 688 3.32 21.23 -24.60
N GLU A 689 3.44 21.48 -23.30
CA GLU A 689 3.44 22.85 -22.78
C GLU A 689 4.74 23.59 -23.16
N PRO A 690 4.69 24.90 -23.42
CA PRO A 690 5.88 25.65 -23.79
C PRO A 690 6.99 25.57 -22.75
N VAL A 691 8.22 25.31 -23.19
CA VAL A 691 9.44 25.29 -22.38
C VAL A 691 10.28 26.49 -22.67
N GLN A 692 10.51 27.36 -21.68
CA GLN A 692 11.37 28.53 -21.81
C GLN A 692 12.81 28.17 -21.45
N ARG A 693 13.65 27.97 -22.49
CA ARG A 693 15.07 27.63 -22.31
C ARG A 693 15.97 28.85 -22.45
N LYS A 694 16.93 29.00 -21.53
CA LYS A 694 18.00 29.99 -21.54
C LYS A 694 19.35 29.28 -21.33
N GLY A 695 20.05 28.93 -22.40
CA GLY A 695 21.29 28.16 -22.32
C GLY A 695 21.05 26.78 -21.76
N GLN A 696 21.70 26.41 -20.65
CA GLN A 696 21.52 25.16 -19.94
C GLN A 696 20.44 25.22 -18.87
N THR A 697 19.67 26.26 -18.78
CA THR A 697 18.62 26.45 -17.78
C THR A 697 17.26 26.50 -18.45
N VAL A 698 16.28 25.88 -17.82
CA VAL A 698 14.85 25.99 -18.15
C VAL A 698 14.13 26.72 -17.04
N VAL A 699 13.32 27.72 -17.41
CA VAL A 699 12.39 28.33 -16.47
C VAL A 699 11.11 27.50 -16.44
N LEU A 700 10.87 26.84 -15.34
CA LEU A 700 9.71 25.99 -15.14
C LEU A 700 8.66 26.70 -14.30
N ARG A 701 7.44 26.80 -14.85
CA ARG A 701 6.28 27.36 -14.15
C ARG A 701 5.31 26.23 -13.87
N VAL A 702 4.99 25.98 -12.60
CA VAL A 702 4.06 24.93 -12.17
C VAL A 702 2.93 25.54 -11.35
N ALA A 703 1.71 25.32 -11.81
CA ALA A 703 0.52 25.82 -11.13
C ALA A 703 0.37 25.22 -9.71
N PRO A 704 -0.44 25.81 -8.84
CA PRO A 704 -0.69 25.28 -7.51
C PRO A 704 -1.17 23.83 -7.54
N MET A 705 -0.59 22.99 -6.70
CA MET A 705 -0.93 21.56 -6.59
C MET A 705 -0.94 20.82 -7.94
N ASP A 706 -0.05 21.17 -8.86
CA ASP A 706 0.04 20.56 -10.18
C ASP A 706 1.38 19.85 -10.39
N VAL A 707 1.46 19.07 -11.45
CA VAL A 707 2.64 18.30 -11.84
C VAL A 707 3.02 18.63 -13.28
N ARG A 708 4.30 18.91 -13.53
CA ARG A 708 4.87 19.02 -14.89
C ARG A 708 5.96 17.97 -15.08
N VAL A 709 6.03 17.44 -16.28
CA VAL A 709 7.03 16.43 -16.64
C VAL A 709 7.85 16.92 -17.82
N LEU A 710 9.15 17.08 -17.59
CA LEU A 710 10.12 17.39 -18.63
C LEU A 710 10.79 16.10 -19.09
N ILE A 711 10.88 15.90 -20.38
CA ILE A 711 11.72 14.87 -21.00
C ILE A 711 13.01 15.50 -21.43
N VAL A 712 14.12 14.99 -20.90
CA VAL A 712 15.48 15.45 -21.26
C VAL A 712 16.23 14.32 -21.94
N SER A 713 17.01 14.65 -22.99
CA SER A 713 17.70 13.66 -23.81
C SER A 713 18.94 14.24 -24.52
N GLY A 714 19.74 13.37 -25.14
CA GLY A 714 20.90 13.72 -25.97
C GLY A 714 22.18 13.75 -25.23
#